data_08cbecaca3397f53388232a2dfd2d9aa
#
_entry.id   08cbecaca3397f53388232a2dfd2d9aa
#
_cell.length_a   1.000
_cell.length_b   1.000
_cell.length_c   1.000
_cell.angle_alpha   90.00
_cell.angle_beta   90.00
_cell.angle_gamma   90.00
#
_symmetry.space_group_name_H-M   'P 1'
#
loop_
_entity.id
_entity.type
_entity.pdbx_description
1 polymer ?
#
loop_
_entity_poly.entity_id
_entity_poly.type
_entity_poly.pdbx_seq_one_letter_code
_entity_poly.pdbx_strand_id
1 'polypeptide(L)'
;MDNLKLWYNGDKFILKQYEDPFVKKTKFNLVEFVQSRFGFILTLVTIYWLKTLWAYMIDFNLDTKGFYQNFIAFINPLPVALLLIGAALYIKNTKAFYITASLIYFVLFLWLFSNSIYYREFTDYISISTMMASSSVSAGLGEAAVKLFRLTDLIYFVDFVALIILAIRKKIKLDSRPFHKRASFAISSLSIMLFSANLFLAEIDRPELLSRGFSNTYIVRALGLPAFLGYNANQTYSAHRDRSEATAKDLEPVQTYVDEHYAAPRGDLFGLAKGRNVIYLHLESLQQFVIDYKLKVGDQEYEVTPFLNSLYHSSSTFAFPNFFHQVKAGKTSDAETLLETSLFGLNQGSFMVQYGSTNTQQAAPYILSKHGGYSSAVFHGNSASFWNRNNTYKSWGYQYFFDQSYFSPATEENSFQYGLNDKIMFADSIQYLERMQQPFYTKFITVSNHYPYTTSLIGDEIGFPLADTSDETINGYFATANYLDASIKSFFDYLKATGVYENSIIILYGDHYGISNSRNPDLAPLLGKDSETWTDYDNAMLQRVPYMIVVPGTDKGGIIETYGGSVDALPTLEHLLGIDASQYLQVGQDLLSPEHDQIVATRTSGSYITPKYTSYGGKLYYTETGQEITNPDETTLKEVEAIEAAAAAQLAASDAIQTGDLIRFKENDLPALDVSQFSYIQSLEAEIAIEKELGDKSTSIYSKNGNKTTVDLFNSPSYQALY
;
A
#
# COMPACT_ATOMS: atom_id res chain seq x y z
N MET A 1 -18.04 -63.62 5.54
CA MET A 1 -18.61 -64.97 5.83
C MET A 1 -19.87 -64.88 6.70
N ASP A 2 -20.51 -63.76 6.91
CA ASP A 2 -21.53 -63.57 7.97
C ASP A 2 -22.97 -63.50 7.52
N ASN A 3 -23.32 -63.96 6.33
CA ASN A 3 -24.72 -63.94 5.83
C ASN A 3 -25.22 -65.30 5.33
N LEU A 4 -24.73 -66.42 5.90
CA LEU A 4 -25.20 -67.77 5.62
C LEU A 4 -25.93 -68.31 6.84
N LYS A 5 -27.26 -68.57 6.75
CA LYS A 5 -28.06 -69.29 7.76
C LYS A 5 -28.28 -70.73 7.32
N LEU A 6 -27.95 -71.66 8.22
CA LEU A 6 -28.23 -73.08 8.05
C LEU A 6 -29.73 -73.33 8.30
N TRP A 7 -30.40 -73.96 7.35
CA TRP A 7 -31.76 -74.47 7.50
C TRP A 7 -31.74 -75.98 7.44
N TYR A 8 -32.48 -76.59 8.32
CA TYR A 8 -32.67 -78.05 8.38
C TYR A 8 -34.05 -78.43 7.78
N ASN A 9 -34.07 -79.27 6.78
CA ASN A 9 -35.31 -79.76 6.16
C ASN A 9 -35.25 -81.29 6.00
N GLY A 10 -35.61 -81.96 7.05
CA GLY A 10 -35.89 -83.40 7.12
C GLY A 10 -34.75 -84.38 6.84
N ASP A 11 -33.88 -84.19 5.92
CA ASP A 11 -32.72 -85.06 5.62
C ASP A 11 -31.49 -84.36 5.02
N LYS A 12 -31.54 -83.09 4.85
CA LYS A 12 -30.35 -82.32 4.30
C LYS A 12 -30.24 -80.91 4.86
N PHE A 13 -28.99 -80.48 5.19
CA PHE A 13 -28.67 -79.10 5.47
C PHE A 13 -28.56 -78.32 4.14
N ILE A 14 -29.32 -77.24 4.00
CA ILE A 14 -29.31 -76.36 2.83
C ILE A 14 -28.77 -75.01 3.31
N LEU A 15 -27.62 -74.60 2.80
CA LEU A 15 -27.12 -73.23 2.97
C LEU A 15 -27.85 -72.32 1.99
N LYS A 16 -28.74 -71.48 2.49
CA LYS A 16 -29.35 -70.40 1.69
C LYS A 16 -28.74 -69.08 2.08
N GLN A 17 -28.30 -68.38 1.09
CA GLN A 17 -27.90 -67.00 1.22
C GLN A 17 -29.13 -66.15 1.59
N TYR A 18 -29.13 -65.55 2.77
CA TYR A 18 -30.21 -64.66 3.21
C TYR A 18 -29.99 -63.31 2.55
N GLU A 19 -30.74 -62.98 1.52
CA GLU A 19 -30.87 -61.62 1.04
C GLU A 19 -31.77 -60.87 2.04
N ASP A 20 -31.13 -59.97 2.85
CA ASP A 20 -31.87 -59.08 3.73
C ASP A 20 -32.77 -58.19 2.87
N PRO A 21 -34.11 -58.28 2.99
CA PRO A 21 -35.03 -57.48 2.17
C PRO A 21 -34.93 -55.97 2.43
N PHE A 22 -34.18 -55.54 3.45
CA PHE A 22 -33.91 -54.15 3.78
C PHE A 22 -32.62 -53.60 3.20
N VAL A 23 -31.74 -54.43 2.65
CA VAL A 23 -30.55 -54.00 1.95
C VAL A 23 -30.82 -53.92 0.45
N LYS A 24 -31.57 -52.94 0.02
CA LYS A 24 -31.54 -52.49 -1.38
C LYS A 24 -30.13 -51.98 -1.65
N LYS A 25 -29.34 -52.70 -2.40
CA LYS A 25 -28.13 -52.18 -3.04
C LYS A 25 -28.59 -51.10 -4.04
N THR A 26 -28.85 -49.90 -3.56
CA THR A 26 -29.02 -48.72 -4.41
C THR A 26 -27.64 -48.45 -5.05
N LYS A 27 -27.52 -48.68 -6.36
CA LYS A 27 -26.36 -48.24 -7.09
C LYS A 27 -26.23 -46.72 -6.85
N PHE A 28 -25.09 -46.29 -6.31
CA PHE A 28 -24.82 -44.86 -6.11
C PHE A 28 -24.99 -44.13 -7.46
N ASN A 29 -25.96 -43.25 -7.53
CA ASN A 29 -26.21 -42.43 -8.71
C ASN A 29 -25.67 -41.02 -8.45
N LEU A 30 -24.53 -40.71 -9.03
CA LEU A 30 -23.85 -39.43 -8.88
C LEU A 30 -24.75 -38.23 -9.24
N VAL A 31 -25.57 -38.37 -10.27
CA VAL A 31 -26.49 -37.31 -10.73
C VAL A 31 -27.58 -37.03 -9.66
N GLU A 32 -28.16 -38.08 -9.09
CA GLU A 32 -29.16 -37.94 -8.02
C GLU A 32 -28.52 -37.37 -6.74
N PHE A 33 -27.29 -37.77 -6.44
CA PHE A 33 -26.53 -37.22 -5.31
C PHE A 33 -26.28 -35.72 -5.47
N VAL A 34 -25.72 -35.27 -6.62
CA VAL A 34 -25.47 -33.85 -6.90
C VAL A 34 -26.74 -33.01 -6.88
N GLN A 35 -27.88 -33.58 -7.29
CA GLN A 35 -29.19 -32.92 -7.26
C GLN A 35 -29.80 -32.88 -5.85
N SER A 36 -29.34 -33.68 -4.89
CA SER A 36 -29.77 -33.57 -3.49
C SER A 36 -29.29 -32.28 -2.85
N ARG A 37 -29.99 -31.80 -1.80
CA ARG A 37 -29.56 -30.58 -1.09
C ARG A 37 -28.13 -30.65 -0.56
N PHE A 38 -27.71 -31.78 -0.01
CA PHE A 38 -26.36 -31.97 0.50
C PHE A 38 -25.35 -32.06 -0.64
N GLY A 39 -25.66 -32.79 -1.70
CA GLY A 39 -24.79 -32.87 -2.88
C GLY A 39 -24.61 -31.51 -3.56
N PHE A 40 -25.68 -30.69 -3.60
CA PHE A 40 -25.58 -29.31 -4.10
C PHE A 40 -24.60 -28.44 -3.26
N ILE A 41 -24.69 -28.48 -1.92
CA ILE A 41 -23.76 -27.78 -1.05
C ILE A 41 -22.32 -28.25 -1.29
N LEU A 42 -22.09 -29.57 -1.33
CA LEU A 42 -20.75 -30.11 -1.59
C LEU A 42 -20.22 -29.68 -2.96
N THR A 43 -21.07 -29.60 -3.97
CA THR A 43 -20.69 -29.14 -5.31
C THR A 43 -20.23 -27.68 -5.24
N LEU A 44 -20.99 -26.78 -4.60
CA LEU A 44 -20.62 -25.38 -4.46
C LEU A 44 -19.30 -25.22 -3.64
N VAL A 45 -19.16 -25.97 -2.55
CA VAL A 45 -17.92 -25.96 -1.73
C VAL A 45 -16.72 -26.46 -2.54
N THR A 46 -16.87 -27.53 -3.32
CA THR A 46 -15.81 -28.08 -4.16
C THR A 46 -15.40 -27.08 -5.26
N ILE A 47 -16.35 -26.43 -5.92
CA ILE A 47 -16.06 -25.42 -6.94
C ILE A 47 -15.34 -24.21 -6.32
N TYR A 48 -15.83 -23.73 -5.17
CA TYR A 48 -15.16 -22.63 -4.45
C TYR A 48 -13.72 -23.00 -4.06
N TRP A 49 -13.54 -24.19 -3.52
CA TRP A 49 -12.22 -24.71 -3.15
C TRP A 49 -11.28 -24.78 -4.35
N LEU A 50 -11.72 -25.31 -5.49
CA LEU A 50 -10.90 -25.37 -6.70
C LEU A 50 -10.53 -23.98 -7.23
N LYS A 51 -11.46 -23.03 -7.20
CA LYS A 51 -11.20 -21.64 -7.57
C LYS A 51 -10.19 -20.98 -6.61
N THR A 52 -10.30 -21.26 -5.32
CA THR A 52 -9.35 -20.75 -4.33
C THR A 52 -7.96 -21.33 -4.53
N LEU A 53 -7.85 -22.64 -4.80
CA LEU A 53 -6.57 -23.25 -5.14
C LEU A 53 -5.98 -22.68 -6.43
N TRP A 54 -6.83 -22.38 -7.42
CA TRP A 54 -6.39 -21.68 -8.63
C TRP A 54 -5.82 -20.31 -8.31
N ALA A 55 -6.51 -19.50 -7.49
CA ALA A 55 -6.00 -18.21 -7.04
C ALA A 55 -4.68 -18.33 -6.28
N TYR A 56 -4.54 -19.33 -5.42
CA TYR A 56 -3.29 -19.61 -4.67
C TYR A 56 -2.11 -19.98 -5.56
N MET A 57 -2.37 -20.60 -6.69
CA MET A 57 -1.31 -21.01 -7.63
C MET A 57 -0.92 -19.91 -8.64
N ILE A 58 -1.86 -19.05 -9.01
CA ILE A 58 -1.70 -18.13 -10.15
C ILE A 58 -1.61 -16.67 -9.70
N ASP A 59 -2.37 -16.27 -8.67
CA ASP A 59 -2.50 -14.87 -8.27
C ASP A 59 -1.77 -14.55 -6.97
N PHE A 60 -1.85 -15.44 -5.96
CA PHE A 60 -1.34 -15.16 -4.63
C PHE A 60 0.03 -15.80 -4.39
N ASN A 61 1.02 -15.00 -4.06
CA ASN A 61 2.23 -15.56 -3.48
C ASN A 61 2.01 -15.80 -1.99
N LEU A 62 1.73 -17.06 -1.61
CA LEU A 62 1.50 -17.43 -0.22
C LEU A 62 2.78 -17.70 0.57
N ASP A 63 3.96 -17.57 -0.05
CA ASP A 63 5.26 -17.88 0.57
C ASP A 63 5.25 -19.24 1.32
N THR A 64 4.77 -20.28 0.64
CA THR A 64 4.71 -21.64 1.23
C THR A 64 6.06 -22.33 1.16
N LYS A 65 6.54 -22.86 2.30
CA LYS A 65 7.77 -23.63 2.40
C LYS A 65 7.46 -25.10 2.73
N GLY A 66 7.74 -25.97 1.76
CA GLY A 66 7.63 -27.41 1.95
C GLY A 66 6.19 -27.95 2.01
N PHE A 67 6.10 -29.26 2.26
CA PHE A 67 4.83 -30.00 2.21
C PHE A 67 3.81 -29.53 3.26
N TYR A 68 4.27 -29.21 4.46
CA TYR A 68 3.38 -28.91 5.60
C TYR A 68 2.54 -27.64 5.34
N GLN A 69 3.16 -26.54 4.93
CA GLN A 69 2.48 -25.29 4.65
C GLN A 69 1.59 -25.39 3.40
N ASN A 70 2.04 -26.11 2.36
CA ASN A 70 1.21 -26.40 1.20
C ASN A 70 -0.03 -27.23 1.57
N PHE A 71 0.09 -28.17 2.51
CA PHE A 71 -1.03 -28.94 3.02
C PHE A 71 -2.05 -28.06 3.75
N ILE A 72 -1.58 -27.16 4.63
CA ILE A 72 -2.45 -26.18 5.31
C ILE A 72 -3.17 -25.33 4.28
N ALA A 73 -2.47 -24.74 3.31
CA ALA A 73 -3.06 -23.92 2.24
C ALA A 73 -4.06 -24.71 1.38
N PHE A 74 -3.84 -25.99 1.16
CA PHE A 74 -4.74 -26.86 0.41
C PHE A 74 -6.07 -27.12 1.13
N ILE A 75 -6.06 -27.29 2.46
CA ILE A 75 -7.27 -27.61 3.23
C ILE A 75 -8.02 -26.39 3.75
N ASN A 76 -7.34 -25.24 3.94
CA ASN A 76 -7.90 -24.09 4.65
C ASN A 76 -9.18 -23.49 4.05
N PRO A 77 -9.45 -23.53 2.71
CA PRO A 77 -10.70 -22.96 2.19
C PRO A 77 -11.94 -23.80 2.52
N LEU A 78 -11.75 -25.11 2.78
CA LEU A 78 -12.85 -26.07 2.93
C LEU A 78 -13.71 -25.83 4.18
N PRO A 79 -13.16 -25.69 5.41
CA PRO A 79 -13.95 -25.60 6.62
C PRO A 79 -14.90 -24.41 6.63
N VAL A 80 -14.39 -23.22 6.28
CA VAL A 80 -15.19 -21.99 6.32
C VAL A 80 -16.21 -21.97 5.19
N ALA A 81 -15.83 -22.40 3.97
CA ALA A 81 -16.77 -22.50 2.87
C ALA A 81 -17.92 -23.50 3.19
N LEU A 82 -17.60 -24.66 3.78
CA LEU A 82 -18.58 -25.64 4.20
C LEU A 82 -19.50 -25.10 5.30
N LEU A 83 -18.94 -24.36 6.27
CA LEU A 83 -19.74 -23.73 7.33
C LEU A 83 -20.71 -22.70 6.76
N LEU A 84 -20.22 -21.77 5.93
CA LEU A 84 -21.03 -20.66 5.40
C LEU A 84 -22.08 -21.15 4.40
N ILE A 85 -21.68 -21.90 3.37
CA ILE A 85 -22.62 -22.40 2.35
C ILE A 85 -23.54 -23.45 2.97
N GLY A 86 -23.00 -24.31 3.85
CA GLY A 86 -23.74 -25.35 4.57
C GLY A 86 -24.80 -24.81 5.52
N ALA A 87 -24.72 -23.55 5.98
CA ALA A 87 -25.75 -22.91 6.79
C ALA A 87 -27.13 -22.92 6.08
N ALA A 88 -27.17 -22.91 4.75
CA ALA A 88 -28.39 -23.01 3.99
C ALA A 88 -29.17 -24.33 4.28
N LEU A 89 -28.48 -25.42 4.69
CA LEU A 89 -29.13 -26.71 5.01
C LEU A 89 -30.19 -26.63 6.12
N TYR A 90 -30.15 -25.58 6.95
CA TYR A 90 -31.19 -25.35 7.97
C TYR A 90 -32.51 -24.81 7.39
N ILE A 91 -32.51 -24.35 6.13
CA ILE A 91 -33.66 -23.74 5.47
C ILE A 91 -34.57 -24.85 4.91
N LYS A 92 -35.80 -24.89 5.40
CA LYS A 92 -36.80 -25.90 4.97
C LYS A 92 -37.35 -25.60 3.57
N ASN A 93 -37.67 -24.34 3.29
CA ASN A 93 -38.24 -23.93 2.00
C ASN A 93 -37.26 -24.19 0.86
N THR A 94 -37.71 -24.91 -0.17
CA THR A 94 -36.85 -25.34 -1.28
C THR A 94 -36.23 -24.16 -2.05
N LYS A 95 -37.06 -23.19 -2.45
CA LYS A 95 -36.55 -22.02 -3.20
C LYS A 95 -35.59 -21.20 -2.37
N ALA A 96 -35.96 -20.92 -1.13
CA ALA A 96 -35.11 -20.15 -0.21
C ALA A 96 -33.78 -20.87 0.04
N PHE A 97 -33.74 -22.19 0.18
CA PHE A 97 -32.51 -22.99 0.32
C PHE A 97 -31.56 -22.75 -0.85
N TYR A 98 -32.01 -22.98 -2.09
CA TYR A 98 -31.14 -22.84 -3.27
C TYR A 98 -30.71 -21.41 -3.51
N ILE A 99 -31.62 -20.43 -3.31
CA ILE A 99 -31.29 -19.00 -3.42
C ILE A 99 -30.21 -18.62 -2.40
N THR A 100 -30.42 -18.99 -1.12
CA THR A 100 -29.45 -18.63 -0.05
C THR A 100 -28.11 -19.29 -0.27
N ALA A 101 -28.04 -20.58 -0.60
CA ALA A 101 -26.81 -21.28 -0.86
C ALA A 101 -26.05 -20.68 -2.06
N SER A 102 -26.74 -20.36 -3.14
CA SER A 102 -26.17 -19.73 -4.33
C SER A 102 -25.71 -18.29 -4.05
N LEU A 103 -26.45 -17.54 -3.24
CA LEU A 103 -26.07 -16.17 -2.86
C LEU A 103 -24.81 -16.16 -1.99
N ILE A 104 -24.72 -17.05 -0.99
CA ILE A 104 -23.52 -17.16 -0.15
C ILE A 104 -22.31 -17.54 -1.02
N TYR A 105 -22.49 -18.55 -1.90
CA TYR A 105 -21.44 -18.93 -2.85
C TYR A 105 -21.01 -17.76 -3.74
N PHE A 106 -21.96 -16.99 -4.29
CA PHE A 106 -21.68 -15.84 -5.14
C PHE A 106 -20.93 -14.73 -4.39
N VAL A 107 -21.30 -14.46 -3.13
CA VAL A 107 -20.57 -13.49 -2.28
C VAL A 107 -19.14 -13.97 -2.02
N LEU A 108 -18.93 -15.24 -1.70
CA LEU A 108 -17.60 -15.82 -1.52
C LEU A 108 -16.78 -15.76 -2.81
N PHE A 109 -17.41 -16.02 -3.95
CA PHE A 109 -16.78 -15.90 -5.26
C PHE A 109 -16.37 -14.46 -5.55
N LEU A 110 -17.25 -13.48 -5.37
CA LEU A 110 -16.93 -12.07 -5.58
C LEU A 110 -15.77 -11.64 -4.67
N TRP A 111 -15.79 -12.08 -3.41
CA TRP A 111 -14.72 -11.80 -2.47
C TRP A 111 -13.37 -12.37 -2.94
N LEU A 112 -13.35 -13.61 -3.38
CA LEU A 112 -12.15 -14.25 -3.93
C LEU A 112 -11.65 -13.52 -5.17
N PHE A 113 -12.54 -13.29 -6.14
CA PHE A 113 -12.19 -12.68 -7.42
C PHE A 113 -11.69 -11.22 -7.25
N SER A 114 -12.37 -10.42 -6.41
CA SER A 114 -11.92 -9.06 -6.11
C SER A 114 -10.53 -9.05 -5.47
N ASN A 115 -10.25 -9.99 -4.56
CA ASN A 115 -8.92 -10.12 -3.96
C ASN A 115 -7.87 -10.59 -4.96
N SER A 116 -8.20 -11.46 -5.94
CA SER A 116 -7.26 -11.86 -7.00
C SER A 116 -6.84 -10.66 -7.85
N ILE A 117 -7.78 -9.80 -8.25
CA ILE A 117 -7.47 -8.57 -8.98
C ILE A 117 -6.67 -7.59 -8.11
N TYR A 118 -7.10 -7.37 -6.87
CA TYR A 118 -6.44 -6.44 -5.95
C TYR A 118 -5.01 -6.86 -5.63
N TYR A 119 -4.78 -8.15 -5.39
CA TYR A 119 -3.47 -8.69 -5.03
C TYR A 119 -2.41 -8.46 -6.11
N ARG A 120 -2.79 -8.50 -7.39
CA ARG A 120 -1.87 -8.29 -8.53
C ARG A 120 -1.23 -6.91 -8.52
N GLU A 121 -1.91 -5.92 -7.98
CA GLU A 121 -1.41 -4.55 -7.92
C GLU A 121 -0.78 -4.24 -6.57
N PHE A 122 -1.47 -4.62 -5.48
CA PHE A 122 -1.09 -4.20 -4.13
C PHE A 122 -0.28 -5.26 -3.36
N THR A 123 -0.13 -6.48 -3.90
CA THR A 123 0.53 -7.61 -3.22
C THR A 123 0.03 -7.85 -1.78
N ASP A 124 -1.23 -7.47 -1.53
CA ASP A 124 -1.94 -7.62 -0.26
C ASP A 124 -3.43 -7.89 -0.51
N TYR A 125 -4.21 -8.12 0.54
CA TYR A 125 -5.63 -8.44 0.48
C TYR A 125 -6.50 -7.27 0.89
N ILE A 126 -7.72 -7.22 0.33
CA ILE A 126 -8.70 -6.19 0.66
C ILE A 126 -9.08 -6.31 2.15
N SER A 127 -8.86 -5.25 2.91
CA SER A 127 -9.23 -5.16 4.33
C SER A 127 -10.57 -4.43 4.54
N ILE A 128 -11.13 -4.50 5.75
CA ILE A 128 -12.33 -3.74 6.13
C ILE A 128 -12.06 -2.24 5.98
N SER A 129 -10.89 -1.78 6.41
CA SER A 129 -10.50 -0.37 6.25
C SER A 129 -10.37 0.04 4.79
N THR A 130 -9.80 -0.81 3.92
CA THR A 130 -9.78 -0.57 2.47
C THR A 130 -11.21 -0.49 1.89
N MET A 131 -12.12 -1.35 2.33
CA MET A 131 -13.53 -1.29 1.92
C MET A 131 -14.21 0.00 2.38
N MET A 132 -13.93 0.49 3.58
CA MET A 132 -14.46 1.75 4.09
C MET A 132 -13.91 2.97 3.33
N ALA A 133 -12.62 2.95 3.00
CA ALA A 133 -11.97 4.00 2.22
C ALA A 133 -12.45 4.03 0.76
N SER A 134 -12.84 2.88 0.19
CA SER A 134 -13.20 2.76 -1.24
C SER A 134 -14.44 3.56 -1.66
N SER A 135 -15.29 3.99 -0.72
CA SER A 135 -16.45 4.85 -1.04
C SER A 135 -16.04 6.22 -1.56
N SER A 136 -14.86 6.71 -1.18
CA SER A 136 -14.28 7.98 -1.63
C SER A 136 -13.31 7.83 -2.83
N VAL A 137 -12.91 6.59 -3.17
CA VAL A 137 -11.88 6.26 -4.17
C VAL A 137 -12.46 5.56 -5.41
N SER A 138 -13.78 5.30 -5.45
CA SER A 138 -14.41 4.34 -6.36
C SER A 138 -14.32 4.69 -7.87
N ALA A 139 -14.13 5.93 -8.26
CA ALA A 139 -14.18 6.32 -9.68
C ALA A 139 -12.95 5.84 -10.49
N GLY A 140 -11.74 5.85 -9.93
CA GLY A 140 -10.52 5.43 -10.63
C GLY A 140 -10.21 3.93 -10.52
N LEU A 141 -10.67 3.25 -9.47
CA LEU A 141 -10.41 1.81 -9.25
C LEU A 141 -11.06 0.91 -10.31
N GLY A 142 -12.18 1.34 -10.91
CA GLY A 142 -12.89 0.55 -11.92
C GLY A 142 -12.08 0.36 -13.21
N GLU A 143 -11.44 1.41 -13.73
CA GLU A 143 -10.61 1.33 -14.92
C GLU A 143 -9.31 0.55 -14.68
N ALA A 144 -8.67 0.77 -13.52
CA ALA A 144 -7.50 0.01 -13.13
C ALA A 144 -7.82 -1.49 -13.03
N ALA A 145 -8.96 -1.86 -12.44
CA ALA A 145 -9.39 -3.26 -12.35
C ALA A 145 -9.58 -3.92 -13.73
N VAL A 146 -10.11 -3.19 -14.72
CA VAL A 146 -10.29 -3.71 -16.09
C VAL A 146 -8.93 -4.01 -16.74
N LYS A 147 -7.91 -3.18 -16.53
CA LYS A 147 -6.55 -3.39 -17.07
C LYS A 147 -5.80 -4.56 -16.40
N LEU A 148 -6.16 -4.88 -15.18
CA LEU A 148 -5.59 -6.02 -14.44
C LEU A 148 -6.26 -7.36 -14.79
N PHE A 149 -7.34 -7.34 -15.57
CA PHE A 149 -8.04 -8.55 -16.00
C PHE A 149 -7.19 -9.34 -17.01
N ARG A 150 -7.03 -10.65 -16.76
CA ARG A 150 -6.29 -11.58 -17.62
C ARG A 150 -7.22 -12.60 -18.28
N LEU A 151 -6.86 -13.12 -19.43
CA LEU A 151 -7.64 -14.19 -20.08
C LEU A 151 -7.80 -15.43 -19.18
N THR A 152 -6.84 -15.71 -18.33
CA THR A 152 -6.90 -16.78 -17.32
C THR A 152 -8.02 -16.61 -16.32
N ASP A 153 -8.54 -15.38 -16.14
CA ASP A 153 -9.64 -15.08 -15.21
C ASP A 153 -10.98 -15.64 -15.68
N LEU A 154 -11.10 -15.95 -16.96
CA LEU A 154 -12.29 -16.61 -17.49
C LEU A 154 -12.57 -17.96 -16.80
N ILE A 155 -11.53 -18.59 -16.25
CA ILE A 155 -11.66 -19.82 -15.45
C ILE A 155 -12.55 -19.62 -14.21
N TYR A 156 -12.52 -18.45 -13.58
CA TYR A 156 -13.37 -18.12 -12.45
C TYR A 156 -14.87 -18.10 -12.79
N PHE A 157 -15.26 -18.03 -14.06
CA PHE A 157 -16.64 -17.91 -14.51
C PHE A 157 -17.19 -19.18 -15.17
N VAL A 158 -16.38 -20.23 -15.32
CA VAL A 158 -16.76 -21.47 -16.03
C VAL A 158 -17.99 -22.14 -15.45
N ASP A 159 -18.13 -22.18 -14.13
CA ASP A 159 -19.29 -22.77 -13.44
C ASP A 159 -20.58 -21.96 -13.64
N PHE A 160 -20.50 -20.63 -13.71
CA PHE A 160 -21.66 -19.79 -14.03
C PHE A 160 -22.13 -20.03 -15.45
N VAL A 161 -21.20 -20.17 -16.41
CA VAL A 161 -21.54 -20.54 -17.80
C VAL A 161 -22.17 -21.93 -17.84
N ALA A 162 -21.60 -22.90 -17.12
CA ALA A 162 -22.14 -24.24 -17.01
C ALA A 162 -23.54 -24.23 -16.41
N LEU A 163 -23.78 -23.46 -15.34
CA LEU A 163 -25.11 -23.32 -14.71
C LEU A 163 -26.14 -22.71 -15.67
N ILE A 164 -25.77 -21.69 -16.44
CA ILE A 164 -26.63 -21.07 -17.47
C ILE A 164 -27.01 -22.10 -18.53
N ILE A 165 -26.04 -22.87 -19.04
CA ILE A 165 -26.30 -23.94 -20.04
C ILE A 165 -27.24 -25.01 -19.48
N LEU A 166 -27.03 -25.44 -18.23
CA LEU A 166 -27.89 -26.44 -17.57
C LEU A 166 -29.31 -25.89 -17.34
N ALA A 167 -29.45 -24.62 -17.00
CA ALA A 167 -30.75 -23.95 -16.83
C ALA A 167 -31.47 -23.85 -18.17
N ILE A 168 -30.83 -23.41 -19.24
CA ILE A 168 -31.39 -23.33 -20.59
C ILE A 168 -31.86 -24.73 -21.06
N ARG A 169 -31.05 -25.76 -20.80
CA ARG A 169 -31.36 -27.15 -21.13
C ARG A 169 -32.39 -27.79 -20.19
N LYS A 170 -32.94 -27.05 -19.22
CA LYS A 170 -33.90 -27.53 -18.20
C LYS A 170 -33.45 -28.82 -17.49
N LYS A 171 -32.12 -28.94 -17.26
CA LYS A 171 -31.54 -30.12 -16.58
C LYS A 171 -31.44 -29.95 -15.07
N ILE A 172 -31.68 -28.75 -14.53
CA ILE A 172 -31.65 -28.49 -13.11
C ILE A 172 -32.94 -29.01 -12.45
N LYS A 173 -32.78 -29.96 -11.54
CA LYS A 173 -33.87 -30.48 -10.70
C LYS A 173 -33.64 -30.08 -9.26
N LEU A 174 -34.64 -29.47 -8.63
CA LEU A 174 -34.57 -29.04 -7.24
C LEU A 174 -35.10 -30.15 -6.32
N ASP A 175 -34.30 -30.55 -5.32
CA ASP A 175 -34.76 -31.51 -4.30
C ASP A 175 -35.68 -30.78 -3.30
N SER A 176 -36.96 -31.14 -3.29
CA SER A 176 -37.93 -30.52 -2.40
C SER A 176 -37.91 -31.07 -0.97
N ARG A 177 -37.17 -32.15 -0.72
CA ARG A 177 -37.07 -32.77 0.60
C ARG A 177 -36.23 -31.89 1.53
N PRO A 178 -36.74 -31.48 2.71
CA PRO A 178 -35.94 -30.71 3.65
C PRO A 178 -34.80 -31.57 4.21
N PHE A 179 -33.65 -30.97 4.40
CA PHE A 179 -32.50 -31.66 5.02
C PHE A 179 -32.75 -31.81 6.53
N HIS A 180 -32.28 -32.92 7.12
CA HIS A 180 -32.53 -33.21 8.52
C HIS A 180 -31.72 -32.33 9.44
N LYS A 181 -32.34 -31.64 10.40
CA LYS A 181 -31.67 -30.66 11.30
C LYS A 181 -30.49 -31.24 12.07
N ARG A 182 -30.56 -32.52 12.53
CA ARG A 182 -29.41 -33.14 13.21
C ARG A 182 -28.23 -33.35 12.27
N ALA A 183 -28.49 -33.67 11.01
CA ALA A 183 -27.44 -33.78 10.01
C ALA A 183 -26.84 -32.39 9.64
N SER A 184 -27.70 -31.35 9.53
CA SER A 184 -27.20 -29.98 9.36
C SER A 184 -26.29 -29.57 10.52
N PHE A 185 -26.69 -29.86 11.76
CA PHE A 185 -25.90 -29.61 12.95
C PHE A 185 -24.55 -30.38 12.94
N ALA A 186 -24.59 -31.67 12.57
CA ALA A 186 -23.40 -32.48 12.45
C ALA A 186 -22.40 -31.93 11.42
N ILE A 187 -22.91 -31.43 10.27
CA ILE A 187 -22.08 -30.79 9.23
C ILE A 187 -21.46 -29.49 9.75
N SER A 188 -22.23 -28.63 10.42
CA SER A 188 -21.71 -27.41 11.02
C SER A 188 -20.67 -27.71 12.10
N SER A 189 -20.91 -28.70 12.96
CA SER A 189 -19.95 -29.12 13.99
C SER A 189 -18.66 -29.69 13.37
N LEU A 190 -18.79 -30.49 12.31
CA LEU A 190 -17.64 -31.00 11.56
C LEU A 190 -16.82 -29.85 10.93
N SER A 191 -17.51 -28.85 10.35
CA SER A 191 -16.84 -27.69 9.77
C SER A 191 -16.05 -26.91 10.82
N ILE A 192 -16.63 -26.66 11.99
CA ILE A 192 -15.97 -25.98 13.11
C ILE A 192 -14.78 -26.81 13.61
N MET A 193 -14.94 -28.13 13.75
CA MET A 193 -13.84 -29.02 14.17
C MET A 193 -12.69 -29.00 13.15
N LEU A 194 -13.00 -29.05 11.86
CA LEU A 194 -11.98 -28.96 10.81
C LEU A 194 -11.29 -27.59 10.80
N PHE A 195 -12.03 -26.51 11.03
CA PHE A 195 -11.43 -25.18 11.18
C PHE A 195 -10.52 -25.08 12.40
N SER A 196 -10.96 -25.62 13.54
CA SER A 196 -10.14 -25.65 14.77
C SER A 196 -8.88 -26.49 14.59
N ALA A 197 -8.97 -27.62 13.89
CA ALA A 197 -7.81 -28.43 13.55
C ALA A 197 -6.84 -27.69 12.61
N ASN A 198 -7.38 -26.97 11.61
CA ASN A 198 -6.59 -26.16 10.71
C ASN A 198 -5.88 -25.01 11.45
N LEU A 199 -6.58 -24.34 12.37
CA LEU A 199 -6.00 -23.30 13.23
C LEU A 199 -4.89 -23.86 14.12
N PHE A 200 -5.09 -25.04 14.70
CA PHE A 200 -4.04 -25.73 15.49
C PHE A 200 -2.79 -26.06 14.66
N LEU A 201 -2.97 -26.55 13.42
CA LEU A 201 -1.86 -26.78 12.50
C LEU A 201 -1.13 -25.49 12.13
N ALA A 202 -1.88 -24.42 11.93
CA ALA A 202 -1.34 -23.08 11.63
C ALA A 202 -0.52 -22.53 12.80
N GLU A 203 -0.99 -22.72 14.04
CA GLU A 203 -0.28 -22.31 15.25
C GLU A 203 1.00 -23.11 15.50
N ILE A 204 1.04 -24.38 15.11
CA ILE A 204 2.28 -25.19 15.12
C ILE A 204 3.28 -24.66 14.09
N ASP A 205 2.81 -24.29 12.89
CA ASP A 205 3.65 -23.72 11.83
C ASP A 205 4.25 -22.36 12.24
N ARG A 206 3.42 -21.53 12.86
CA ARG A 206 3.83 -20.20 13.30
C ARG A 206 3.15 -19.81 14.63
N PRO A 207 3.86 -20.00 15.76
CA PRO A 207 3.33 -19.61 17.08
C PRO A 207 2.94 -18.12 17.14
N GLU A 208 1.83 -17.83 17.81
CA GLU A 208 1.28 -16.49 17.97
C GLU A 208 0.84 -15.82 16.66
N LEU A 209 0.49 -16.60 15.62
CA LEU A 209 0.11 -16.09 14.32
C LEU A 209 -0.98 -15.01 14.39
N LEU A 210 -2.04 -15.26 15.16
CA LEU A 210 -3.18 -14.34 15.24
C LEU A 210 -2.89 -13.11 16.12
N SER A 211 -2.04 -13.24 17.13
CA SER A 211 -1.70 -12.15 18.05
C SER A 211 -0.66 -11.19 17.48
N ARG A 212 0.35 -11.71 16.79
CA ARG A 212 1.41 -10.90 16.19
C ARG A 212 1.03 -10.28 14.85
N GLY A 213 0.07 -10.85 14.12
CA GLY A 213 -0.46 -10.31 12.87
C GLY A 213 0.61 -10.03 11.79
N PHE A 214 1.68 -10.84 11.75
CA PHE A 214 2.89 -10.63 10.96
C PHE A 214 2.64 -10.24 9.50
N SER A 215 1.60 -10.81 8.88
CA SER A 215 1.27 -10.54 7.49
C SER A 215 -0.12 -11.08 7.16
N ASN A 216 -0.87 -10.33 6.36
CA ASN A 216 -2.13 -10.80 5.79
C ASN A 216 -1.92 -12.10 4.98
N THR A 217 -0.77 -12.22 4.29
CA THR A 217 -0.40 -13.42 3.54
C THR A 217 -0.32 -14.65 4.44
N TYR A 218 0.27 -14.54 5.63
CA TYR A 218 0.31 -15.66 6.58
C TYR A 218 -1.08 -16.04 7.09
N ILE A 219 -1.93 -15.06 7.37
CA ILE A 219 -3.32 -15.33 7.79
C ILE A 219 -4.11 -16.03 6.68
N VAL A 220 -3.99 -15.57 5.42
CA VAL A 220 -4.67 -16.20 4.28
C VAL A 220 -4.09 -17.59 4.01
N ARG A 221 -2.78 -17.78 4.07
CA ARG A 221 -2.12 -19.08 3.94
C ARG A 221 -2.59 -20.07 4.98
N ALA A 222 -2.73 -19.62 6.22
CA ALA A 222 -3.08 -20.45 7.35
C ALA A 222 -4.57 -20.75 7.44
N LEU A 223 -5.43 -19.74 7.28
CA LEU A 223 -6.86 -19.82 7.60
C LEU A 223 -7.80 -19.67 6.39
N GLY A 224 -7.27 -19.22 5.27
CA GLY A 224 -8.03 -18.94 4.05
C GLY A 224 -8.68 -17.54 4.03
N LEU A 225 -8.97 -17.10 2.82
CA LEU A 225 -9.46 -15.74 2.55
C LEU A 225 -10.78 -15.37 3.27
N PRO A 226 -11.79 -16.26 3.43
CA PRO A 226 -13.00 -15.91 4.18
C PRO A 226 -12.76 -15.75 5.69
N ALA A 227 -11.82 -16.53 6.27
CA ALA A 227 -11.46 -16.37 7.68
C ALA A 227 -10.63 -15.10 7.91
N PHE A 228 -9.78 -14.73 6.95
CA PHE A 228 -9.07 -13.46 6.94
C PHE A 228 -10.01 -12.26 7.10
N LEU A 229 -11.15 -12.23 6.40
CA LEU A 229 -12.12 -11.14 6.54
C LEU A 229 -12.63 -11.01 7.99
N GLY A 230 -12.92 -12.15 8.64
CA GLY A 230 -13.33 -12.16 10.06
C GLY A 230 -12.22 -11.69 11.00
N TYR A 231 -10.99 -12.14 10.75
CA TYR A 231 -9.80 -11.69 11.48
C TYR A 231 -9.58 -10.18 11.35
N ASN A 232 -9.66 -9.66 10.13
CA ASN A 232 -9.51 -8.25 9.83
C ASN A 232 -10.61 -7.38 10.45
N ALA A 233 -11.86 -7.84 10.45
CA ALA A 233 -12.95 -7.15 11.14
C ALA A 233 -12.69 -7.03 12.66
N ASN A 234 -12.14 -8.09 13.27
CA ASN A 234 -11.74 -8.06 14.67
C ASN A 234 -10.58 -7.10 14.92
N GLN A 235 -9.59 -7.05 14.02
CA GLN A 235 -8.47 -6.09 14.14
C GLN A 235 -8.95 -4.64 14.06
N THR A 236 -9.82 -4.32 13.10
CA THR A 236 -10.39 -2.97 12.97
C THR A 236 -11.15 -2.56 14.25
N TYR A 237 -11.95 -3.47 14.80
CA TYR A 237 -12.64 -3.23 16.07
C TYR A 237 -11.63 -3.02 17.22
N SER A 238 -10.58 -3.84 17.29
CA SER A 238 -9.54 -3.74 18.32
C SER A 238 -8.80 -2.41 18.25
N ALA A 239 -8.49 -1.92 17.05
CA ALA A 239 -7.82 -0.64 16.84
C ALA A 239 -8.60 0.53 17.48
N HIS A 240 -9.92 0.56 17.29
CA HIS A 240 -10.75 1.57 17.96
C HIS A 240 -10.78 1.42 19.49
N ARG A 241 -10.77 0.19 19.98
CA ARG A 241 -10.72 -0.09 21.41
C ARG A 241 -9.39 0.33 22.01
N ASP A 242 -8.27 -0.04 21.36
CA ASP A 242 -6.91 0.21 21.86
C ASP A 242 -6.66 1.71 22.10
N ARG A 243 -7.13 2.57 21.17
CA ARG A 243 -7.12 4.03 21.38
C ARG A 243 -7.91 4.45 22.62
N SER A 244 -9.07 3.85 22.86
CA SER A 244 -9.93 4.19 24.00
C SER A 244 -9.40 3.67 25.34
N GLU A 245 -8.62 2.59 25.33
CA GLU A 245 -8.04 1.96 26.52
C GLU A 245 -6.63 2.50 26.84
N ALA A 246 -5.93 3.12 25.88
CA ALA A 246 -4.60 3.65 26.05
C ALA A 246 -4.52 4.75 27.11
N THR A 247 -3.49 4.71 27.92
CA THR A 247 -3.22 5.59 29.08
C THR A 247 -1.84 6.25 28.95
N ALA A 248 -1.57 7.25 29.79
CA ALA A 248 -0.25 7.90 29.85
C ALA A 248 0.90 6.93 30.20
N LYS A 249 0.62 5.77 30.82
CA LYS A 249 1.64 4.76 31.12
C LYS A 249 2.14 4.03 29.87
N ASP A 250 1.31 3.96 28.84
CA ASP A 250 1.67 3.29 27.59
C ASP A 250 2.66 4.13 26.76
N LEU A 251 2.83 5.40 27.12
CA LEU A 251 3.82 6.30 26.53
C LEU A 251 5.26 5.94 26.95
N GLU A 252 5.49 5.47 28.20
CA GLU A 252 6.82 5.26 28.76
C GLU A 252 7.70 4.30 27.91
N PRO A 253 7.25 3.10 27.52
CA PRO A 253 8.07 2.20 26.72
C PRO A 253 8.37 2.76 25.32
N VAL A 254 7.45 3.53 24.75
CA VAL A 254 7.64 4.16 23.43
C VAL A 254 8.63 5.32 23.55
N GLN A 255 8.52 6.16 24.59
CA GLN A 255 9.49 7.23 24.82
C GLN A 255 10.89 6.66 25.02
N THR A 256 11.01 5.57 25.81
CA THR A 256 12.31 4.87 25.99
C THR A 256 12.87 4.40 24.67
N TYR A 257 12.03 3.79 23.80
CA TYR A 257 12.45 3.38 22.48
C TYR A 257 12.98 4.56 21.64
N VAL A 258 12.24 5.67 21.60
CA VAL A 258 12.63 6.87 20.84
C VAL A 258 13.94 7.47 21.38
N ASP A 259 14.10 7.56 22.68
CA ASP A 259 15.30 8.11 23.34
C ASP A 259 16.54 7.24 23.08
N GLU A 260 16.39 5.90 23.11
CA GLU A 260 17.49 4.95 22.86
C GLU A 260 17.91 4.86 21.39
N HIS A 261 17.02 5.20 20.44
CA HIS A 261 17.28 5.13 18.99
C HIS A 261 17.44 6.52 18.36
N TYR A 262 17.54 7.56 19.15
CA TYR A 262 17.84 8.90 18.64
C TYR A 262 19.25 8.97 18.06
N ALA A 263 19.35 9.31 16.77
CA ALA A 263 20.62 9.51 16.09
C ALA A 263 21.02 11.00 16.14
N ALA A 264 22.07 11.32 16.87
CA ALA A 264 22.51 12.70 17.08
C ALA A 264 22.92 13.37 15.75
N PRO A 265 22.52 14.63 15.49
CA PRO A 265 22.81 15.32 14.26
C PRO A 265 24.32 15.62 14.08
N ARG A 266 24.77 15.57 12.84
CA ARG A 266 26.13 16.06 12.47
C ARG A 266 26.23 17.57 12.65
N GLY A 267 27.10 18.02 13.55
CA GLY A 267 27.17 19.41 13.94
C GLY A 267 27.52 20.40 12.81
N ASP A 268 28.23 19.96 11.76
CA ASP A 268 28.60 20.80 10.61
C ASP A 268 27.45 20.98 9.59
N LEU A 269 26.37 20.19 9.70
CA LEU A 269 25.19 20.26 8.87
C LEU A 269 23.96 20.76 9.64
N PHE A 270 23.98 20.73 10.97
CA PHE A 270 22.86 21.17 11.80
C PHE A 270 22.57 22.66 11.56
N GLY A 271 21.35 22.92 11.07
CA GLY A 271 20.90 24.27 10.74
C GLY A 271 21.43 24.85 9.42
N LEU A 272 22.00 24.00 8.53
CA LEU A 272 22.53 24.42 7.22
C LEU A 272 21.50 25.18 6.38
N ALA A 273 20.21 24.82 6.49
CA ALA A 273 19.09 25.42 5.77
C ALA A 273 18.14 26.22 6.67
N LYS A 274 18.57 26.61 7.88
CA LYS A 274 17.73 27.32 8.85
C LYS A 274 17.15 28.60 8.26
N GLY A 275 15.82 28.76 8.37
CA GLY A 275 15.07 29.93 7.92
C GLY A 275 14.81 29.99 6.42
N ARG A 276 15.22 28.98 5.65
CA ARG A 276 14.87 28.86 4.22
C ARG A 276 13.47 28.30 4.05
N ASN A 277 12.82 28.58 2.91
CA ASN A 277 11.60 27.91 2.51
C ASN A 277 11.87 26.42 2.37
N VAL A 278 10.85 25.60 2.65
CA VAL A 278 10.87 24.16 2.42
C VAL A 278 9.87 23.82 1.30
N ILE A 279 10.33 23.16 0.25
CA ILE A 279 9.52 22.73 -0.87
C ILE A 279 9.66 21.23 -1.01
N TYR A 280 8.57 20.49 -0.74
CA TYR A 280 8.49 19.05 -0.99
C TYR A 280 7.88 18.79 -2.36
N LEU A 281 8.56 18.02 -3.18
CA LEU A 281 8.05 17.45 -4.43
C LEU A 281 7.82 15.95 -4.23
N HIS A 282 6.57 15.59 -4.09
CA HIS A 282 6.09 14.23 -3.93
C HIS A 282 5.90 13.62 -5.32
N LEU A 283 6.82 12.74 -5.72
CA LEU A 283 6.92 12.21 -7.08
C LEU A 283 6.18 10.87 -7.15
N GLU A 284 4.99 10.91 -7.70
CA GLU A 284 4.10 9.76 -7.84
C GLU A 284 4.78 8.58 -8.53
N SER A 285 4.82 7.43 -7.85
CA SER A 285 5.27 6.13 -8.40
C SER A 285 6.68 6.13 -9.01
N LEU A 286 7.56 7.07 -8.64
CA LEU A 286 8.90 7.17 -9.22
C LEU A 286 9.90 6.29 -8.45
N GLN A 287 10.50 5.32 -9.15
CA GLN A 287 11.49 4.39 -8.58
C GLN A 287 12.92 4.84 -8.88
N GLN A 288 13.87 4.50 -7.99
CA GLN A 288 15.28 4.88 -8.09
C GLN A 288 15.95 4.41 -9.39
N PHE A 289 15.54 3.29 -9.96
CA PHE A 289 16.19 2.73 -11.14
C PHE A 289 16.10 3.60 -12.40
N VAL A 290 15.21 4.60 -12.44
CA VAL A 290 15.11 5.54 -13.57
C VAL A 290 16.16 6.64 -13.52
N ILE A 291 16.81 6.86 -12.37
CA ILE A 291 17.92 7.81 -12.24
C ILE A 291 19.13 7.23 -12.97
N ASP A 292 19.74 8.04 -13.84
CA ASP A 292 20.83 7.68 -14.76
C ASP A 292 20.49 6.59 -15.79
N TYR A 293 19.18 6.21 -15.86
CA TYR A 293 18.77 5.17 -16.79
C TYR A 293 18.54 5.72 -18.20
N LYS A 294 19.01 4.96 -19.18
CA LYS A 294 18.79 5.22 -20.60
C LYS A 294 17.96 4.11 -21.21
N LEU A 295 16.75 4.45 -21.63
CA LEU A 295 15.90 3.53 -22.37
C LEU A 295 16.44 3.33 -23.78
N LYS A 296 16.74 2.09 -24.13
CA LYS A 296 17.15 1.73 -25.50
C LYS A 296 15.92 1.35 -26.32
N VAL A 297 15.70 2.09 -27.42
CA VAL A 297 14.64 1.79 -28.40
C VAL A 297 15.29 1.73 -29.78
N GLY A 298 15.33 0.54 -30.38
CA GLY A 298 16.12 0.29 -31.60
C GLY A 298 17.60 0.49 -31.34
N ASP A 299 18.25 1.35 -32.16
CA ASP A 299 19.67 1.70 -32.00
C ASP A 299 19.92 2.99 -31.22
N GLN A 300 18.88 3.61 -30.67
CA GLN A 300 18.98 4.88 -29.92
C GLN A 300 18.79 4.67 -28.44
N GLU A 301 19.46 5.50 -27.65
CA GLU A 301 19.32 5.57 -26.20
C GLU A 301 18.70 6.91 -25.80
N TYR A 302 17.72 6.87 -24.90
CA TYR A 302 16.97 8.03 -24.41
C TYR A 302 17.11 8.12 -22.90
N GLU A 303 17.67 9.20 -22.41
CA GLU A 303 17.80 9.45 -20.98
C GLU A 303 16.42 9.74 -20.37
N VAL A 304 16.01 8.93 -19.39
CA VAL A 304 14.63 8.97 -18.85
C VAL A 304 14.39 10.21 -18.00
N THR A 305 15.33 10.57 -17.12
CA THR A 305 15.18 11.66 -16.16
C THR A 305 16.37 12.62 -16.21
N PRO A 306 16.63 13.31 -17.34
CA PRO A 306 17.82 14.11 -17.51
C PRO A 306 17.96 15.25 -16.50
N PHE A 307 16.85 15.87 -16.07
CA PHE A 307 16.90 16.95 -15.10
C PHE A 307 17.17 16.41 -13.69
N LEU A 308 16.48 15.36 -13.26
CA LEU A 308 16.72 14.73 -11.96
C LEU A 308 18.13 14.15 -11.87
N ASN A 309 18.69 13.58 -12.96
CA ASN A 309 20.07 13.13 -13.02
C ASN A 309 21.04 14.29 -12.77
N SER A 310 20.78 15.45 -13.35
CA SER A 310 21.62 16.65 -13.13
C SER A 310 21.58 17.15 -11.69
N LEU A 311 20.43 17.03 -11.02
CA LEU A 311 20.30 17.33 -9.58
C LEU A 311 21.00 16.30 -8.73
N TYR A 312 20.83 15.01 -9.07
CA TYR A 312 21.39 13.88 -8.33
C TYR A 312 22.91 13.95 -8.19
N HIS A 313 23.60 14.41 -9.23
CA HIS A 313 25.06 14.58 -9.24
C HIS A 313 25.56 15.96 -8.83
N SER A 314 24.65 16.85 -8.42
CA SER A 314 25.05 18.21 -8.01
C SER A 314 25.70 18.22 -6.63
N SER A 315 26.78 18.99 -6.44
CA SER A 315 27.39 19.20 -5.13
C SER A 315 26.51 19.95 -4.14
N SER A 316 25.42 20.57 -4.57
CA SER A 316 24.41 21.19 -3.72
C SER A 316 23.27 20.26 -3.34
N THR A 317 23.32 18.98 -3.72
CA THR A 317 22.29 17.97 -3.47
C THR A 317 22.84 16.85 -2.61
N PHE A 318 22.17 16.54 -1.51
CA PHE A 318 22.36 15.29 -0.79
C PHE A 318 21.48 14.24 -1.46
N ALA A 319 22.06 13.24 -2.13
CA ALA A 319 21.38 12.22 -2.89
C ALA A 319 21.58 10.84 -2.26
N PHE A 320 20.50 10.10 -2.05
CA PHE A 320 20.52 8.85 -1.29
C PHE A 320 20.16 7.66 -2.21
N PRO A 321 21.12 6.89 -2.72
CA PRO A 321 20.88 5.76 -3.60
C PRO A 321 20.21 4.57 -2.91
N ASN A 322 20.34 4.48 -1.58
CA ASN A 322 19.83 3.39 -0.76
C ASN A 322 18.62 3.83 0.11
N PHE A 323 17.75 4.66 -0.46
CA PHE A 323 16.52 5.09 0.19
C PHE A 323 15.34 4.25 -0.31
N PHE A 324 14.59 3.67 0.64
CA PHE A 324 13.50 2.74 0.36
C PHE A 324 12.17 3.34 0.78
N HIS A 325 11.15 3.15 -0.04
CA HIS A 325 9.80 3.39 0.43
C HIS A 325 9.38 2.34 1.48
N GLN A 326 8.55 2.75 2.41
CA GLN A 326 8.10 1.89 3.52
C GLN A 326 6.58 1.84 3.60
N VAL A 327 5.90 2.14 2.49
CA VAL A 327 4.45 2.13 2.40
C VAL A 327 3.88 0.72 2.37
N LYS A 328 2.60 0.60 2.70
CA LYS A 328 1.82 -0.62 2.52
C LYS A 328 0.52 -0.35 1.74
N ALA A 329 -0.63 -0.65 2.33
CA ALA A 329 -1.94 -0.52 1.67
C ALA A 329 -2.37 0.93 1.43
N GLY A 330 -1.89 1.87 2.23
CA GLY A 330 -2.18 3.29 2.09
C GLY A 330 -1.44 3.99 0.94
N LYS A 331 -0.40 3.35 0.34
CA LYS A 331 0.35 3.88 -0.81
C LYS A 331 0.79 5.32 -0.58
N THR A 332 0.39 6.26 -1.46
CA THR A 332 0.69 7.69 -1.34
C THR A 332 0.36 8.26 0.04
N SER A 333 -0.77 7.86 0.66
CA SER A 333 -1.13 8.33 2.00
C SER A 333 -0.21 7.79 3.10
N ASP A 334 0.36 6.60 2.94
CA ASP A 334 1.39 6.08 3.85
C ASP A 334 2.70 6.83 3.68
N ALA A 335 3.11 7.12 2.43
CA ALA A 335 4.29 7.94 2.16
C ALA A 335 4.18 9.32 2.79
N GLU A 336 3.00 9.95 2.65
CA GLU A 336 2.73 11.24 3.32
C GLU A 336 2.82 11.12 4.85
N THR A 337 2.26 10.07 5.45
CA THR A 337 2.33 9.83 6.90
C THR A 337 3.78 9.68 7.36
N LEU A 338 4.58 8.86 6.66
CA LEU A 338 6.00 8.63 6.95
C LEU A 338 6.81 9.93 6.93
N LEU A 339 6.66 10.72 5.87
CA LEU A 339 7.45 11.94 5.69
C LEU A 339 7.02 13.09 6.61
N GLU A 340 5.73 13.18 6.92
CA GLU A 340 5.20 14.28 7.74
C GLU A 340 5.35 14.05 9.24
N THR A 341 5.36 12.78 9.67
CA THR A 341 5.27 12.44 11.10
C THR A 341 6.41 11.56 11.59
N SER A 342 7.25 11.04 10.71
CA SER A 342 8.24 9.99 11.03
C SER A 342 7.62 8.77 11.73
N LEU A 343 6.38 8.42 11.33
CA LEU A 343 5.65 7.23 11.77
C LEU A 343 5.21 6.42 10.57
N PHE A 344 5.23 5.09 10.70
CA PHE A 344 4.83 4.20 9.61
C PHE A 344 3.33 4.30 9.33
N GLY A 345 2.90 4.09 8.09
CA GLY A 345 1.52 3.77 7.77
C GLY A 345 1.04 2.54 8.55
N LEU A 346 -0.27 2.33 8.64
CA LEU A 346 -0.83 1.20 9.39
C LEU A 346 -0.49 -0.14 8.74
N ASN A 347 -0.49 -1.19 9.53
CA ASN A 347 -0.38 -2.55 9.00
C ASN A 347 -1.55 -2.90 8.04
N GLN A 348 -2.70 -2.25 8.20
CA GLN A 348 -3.88 -2.41 7.37
C GLN A 348 -4.59 -1.08 7.12
N GLY A 349 -4.87 -0.78 5.85
CA GLY A 349 -5.52 0.45 5.41
C GLY A 349 -4.62 1.67 5.51
N SER A 350 -5.20 2.86 5.51
CA SER A 350 -4.50 4.14 5.59
C SER A 350 -4.69 4.78 6.96
N PHE A 351 -3.60 5.27 7.56
CA PHE A 351 -3.65 6.08 8.77
C PHE A 351 -4.52 7.34 8.57
N MET A 352 -4.34 8.03 7.46
CA MET A 352 -5.09 9.25 7.15
C MET A 352 -6.60 9.03 7.14
N VAL A 353 -7.06 7.89 6.64
CA VAL A 353 -8.49 7.53 6.59
C VAL A 353 -9.02 7.12 7.97
N GLN A 354 -8.25 6.34 8.74
CA GLN A 354 -8.74 5.75 9.99
C GLN A 354 -8.56 6.66 11.20
N TYR A 355 -7.45 7.37 11.29
CA TYR A 355 -7.04 8.13 12.47
C TYR A 355 -6.67 9.58 12.18
N GLY A 356 -6.46 9.95 10.90
CA GLY A 356 -5.91 11.24 10.52
C GLY A 356 -6.68 12.46 11.02
N SER A 357 -8.01 12.35 11.18
CA SER A 357 -8.86 13.42 11.70
C SER A 357 -9.12 13.36 13.21
N THR A 358 -8.65 12.33 13.92
CA THR A 358 -9.01 12.07 15.32
C THR A 358 -7.83 12.02 16.27
N ASN A 359 -6.64 11.69 15.77
CA ASN A 359 -5.45 11.56 16.58
C ASN A 359 -4.68 12.89 16.68
N THR A 360 -4.01 13.07 17.81
CA THR A 360 -3.02 14.13 18.01
C THR A 360 -1.79 13.85 17.17
N GLN A 361 -1.25 14.87 16.47
CA GLN A 361 -0.12 14.71 15.57
C GLN A 361 1.03 15.68 15.89
N GLN A 362 2.26 15.22 15.69
CA GLN A 362 3.48 16.01 15.65
C GLN A 362 4.01 15.98 14.21
N ALA A 363 3.35 16.72 13.31
CA ALA A 363 3.66 16.73 11.89
C ALA A 363 4.51 17.96 11.50
N ALA A 364 5.29 17.80 10.44
CA ALA A 364 6.22 18.81 9.93
C ALA A 364 5.62 20.22 9.84
N PRO A 365 4.45 20.47 9.22
CA PRO A 365 3.94 21.85 9.08
C PRO A 365 3.67 22.50 10.44
N TYR A 366 3.19 21.74 11.43
CA TYR A 366 2.96 22.28 12.77
C TYR A 366 4.26 22.54 13.51
N ILE A 367 5.22 21.62 13.45
CA ILE A 367 6.56 21.77 14.04
C ILE A 367 7.25 23.00 13.47
N LEU A 368 7.27 23.15 12.16
CA LEU A 368 7.94 24.27 11.49
C LEU A 368 7.25 25.61 11.76
N SER A 369 5.93 25.62 11.78
CA SER A 369 5.17 26.83 12.15
C SER A 369 5.55 27.31 13.56
N LYS A 370 5.74 26.39 14.49
CA LYS A 370 6.10 26.70 15.88
C LYS A 370 7.53 27.19 16.03
N HIS A 371 8.49 26.53 15.37
CA HIS A 371 9.92 26.85 15.51
C HIS A 371 10.41 27.99 14.62
N GLY A 372 9.81 28.23 13.48
CA GLY A 372 10.27 29.20 12.50
C GLY A 372 9.22 30.13 11.95
N GLY A 373 7.95 30.05 12.40
CA GLY A 373 6.86 30.86 11.91
C GLY A 373 6.50 30.58 10.45
N TYR A 374 6.74 29.33 9.99
CA TYR A 374 6.47 28.92 8.62
C TYR A 374 4.97 28.99 8.31
N SER A 375 4.59 29.62 7.21
CA SER A 375 3.31 29.37 6.58
C SER A 375 3.34 28.02 5.85
N SER A 376 2.18 27.35 5.68
CA SER A 376 2.20 26.02 5.09
C SER A 376 1.03 25.75 4.14
N ALA A 377 1.33 25.09 3.00
CA ALA A 377 0.34 24.75 1.99
C ALA A 377 0.62 23.38 1.34
N VAL A 378 -0.48 22.74 0.89
CA VAL A 378 -0.40 21.58 -0.03
C VAL A 378 -1.04 21.97 -1.36
N PHE A 379 -0.43 21.53 -2.47
CA PHE A 379 -0.90 21.70 -3.84
C PHE A 379 -1.11 20.33 -4.46
N HIS A 380 -2.33 20.03 -4.93
CA HIS A 380 -2.64 18.72 -5.50
C HIS A 380 -3.79 18.77 -6.50
N GLY A 381 -3.52 18.33 -7.71
CA GLY A 381 -4.48 18.34 -8.82
C GLY A 381 -5.68 17.40 -8.69
N ASN A 382 -5.88 16.75 -7.52
CA ASN A 382 -7.00 15.86 -7.23
C ASN A 382 -7.91 16.46 -6.13
N SER A 383 -9.04 15.80 -5.90
CA SER A 383 -10.04 16.22 -4.90
C SER A 383 -9.49 16.13 -3.47
N ALA A 384 -9.83 17.13 -2.66
CA ALA A 384 -9.40 17.22 -1.25
C ALA A 384 -9.85 16.06 -0.37
N SER A 385 -10.96 15.40 -0.71
CA SER A 385 -11.49 14.28 0.07
C SER A 385 -10.77 12.96 -0.17
N PHE A 386 -9.96 12.87 -1.23
CA PHE A 386 -9.19 11.67 -1.54
C PHE A 386 -8.17 11.40 -0.43
N TRP A 387 -8.13 10.16 0.09
CA TRP A 387 -7.36 9.78 1.28
C TRP A 387 -7.72 10.59 2.56
N ASN A 388 -8.89 11.23 2.63
CA ASN A 388 -9.29 12.07 3.78
C ASN A 388 -8.33 13.26 4.05
N ARG A 389 -7.64 13.74 3.00
CA ARG A 389 -6.64 14.81 3.09
C ARG A 389 -7.18 16.08 3.70
N ASN A 390 -8.38 16.51 3.27
CA ASN A 390 -9.05 17.72 3.77
C ASN A 390 -9.23 17.77 5.30
N ASN A 391 -9.31 16.62 5.98
CA ASN A 391 -9.41 16.55 7.43
C ASN A 391 -8.04 16.29 8.07
N THR A 392 -7.26 15.36 7.51
CA THR A 392 -5.94 15.00 8.04
C THR A 392 -4.98 16.19 8.03
N TYR A 393 -4.95 16.98 6.96
CA TYR A 393 -4.06 18.14 6.88
C TYR A 393 -4.34 19.21 7.92
N LYS A 394 -5.60 19.36 8.35
CA LYS A 394 -5.95 20.25 9.47
C LYS A 394 -5.33 19.77 10.78
N SER A 395 -5.36 18.46 11.05
CA SER A 395 -4.75 17.90 12.26
C SER A 395 -3.22 17.89 12.19
N TRP A 396 -2.62 17.97 10.99
CA TRP A 396 -1.19 18.15 10.78
C TRP A 396 -0.74 19.60 10.84
N GLY A 397 -1.68 20.57 10.82
CA GLY A 397 -1.40 21.99 10.96
C GLY A 397 -1.10 22.72 9.65
N TYR A 398 -1.45 22.16 8.49
CA TYR A 398 -1.41 22.89 7.24
C TYR A 398 -2.42 24.06 7.25
N GLN A 399 -1.96 25.25 6.93
CA GLN A 399 -2.79 26.45 6.88
C GLN A 399 -3.64 26.48 5.63
N TYR A 400 -3.11 26.01 4.51
CA TYR A 400 -3.76 26.05 3.21
C TYR A 400 -3.72 24.68 2.53
N PHE A 401 -4.79 24.39 1.77
CA PHE A 401 -4.83 23.27 0.86
C PHE A 401 -5.49 23.71 -0.45
N PHE A 402 -4.70 23.73 -1.51
CA PHE A 402 -5.14 24.03 -2.86
C PHE A 402 -5.31 22.70 -3.59
N ASP A 403 -6.54 22.22 -3.63
CA ASP A 403 -6.96 21.01 -4.33
C ASP A 403 -7.46 21.33 -5.75
N GLN A 404 -7.94 20.34 -6.47
CA GLN A 404 -8.45 20.48 -7.83
C GLN A 404 -9.48 21.63 -8.00
N SER A 405 -10.22 21.99 -6.94
CA SER A 405 -11.23 23.06 -7.02
C SER A 405 -10.65 24.47 -7.19
N TYR A 406 -9.36 24.64 -6.92
CA TYR A 406 -8.62 25.91 -7.08
C TYR A 406 -7.96 26.05 -8.45
N PHE A 407 -7.88 24.98 -9.22
CA PHE A 407 -7.13 24.90 -10.47
C PHE A 407 -8.05 24.94 -11.68
N SER A 408 -7.46 24.96 -12.85
CA SER A 408 -8.16 24.84 -14.12
C SER A 408 -9.12 23.65 -14.12
N PRO A 409 -10.32 23.79 -14.69
CA PRO A 409 -11.25 22.66 -14.74
C PRO A 409 -10.63 21.45 -15.44
N ALA A 410 -10.75 20.28 -14.83
CA ALA A 410 -10.27 19.04 -15.40
C ALA A 410 -11.06 18.67 -16.66
N THR A 411 -10.34 18.39 -17.75
CA THR A 411 -10.87 17.94 -19.04
C THR A 411 -10.16 16.68 -19.49
N GLU A 412 -10.61 16.03 -20.56
CA GLU A 412 -9.92 14.88 -21.14
C GLU A 412 -8.53 15.25 -21.73
N GLU A 413 -8.26 16.54 -21.98
CA GLU A 413 -7.03 17.03 -22.57
C GLU A 413 -5.96 17.40 -21.54
N ASN A 414 -6.36 17.77 -20.31
CA ASN A 414 -5.46 18.30 -19.30
C ASN A 414 -5.39 17.48 -18.00
N SER A 415 -6.11 16.36 -17.95
CA SER A 415 -6.19 15.52 -16.76
C SER A 415 -6.37 14.05 -17.12
N PHE A 416 -6.13 13.19 -16.17
CA PHE A 416 -6.50 11.78 -16.22
C PHE A 416 -7.15 11.39 -14.88
N GLN A 417 -7.55 10.10 -14.74
CA GLN A 417 -8.44 9.63 -13.65
C GLN A 417 -8.10 10.10 -12.23
N TYR A 418 -6.85 10.51 -11.97
CA TYR A 418 -6.39 10.90 -10.63
C TYR A 418 -6.14 12.39 -10.46
N GLY A 419 -6.38 13.21 -11.48
CA GLY A 419 -6.25 14.66 -11.38
C GLY A 419 -5.61 15.36 -12.60
N LEU A 420 -5.26 16.62 -12.42
CA LEU A 420 -4.63 17.44 -13.45
C LEU A 420 -3.20 16.96 -13.75
N ASN A 421 -2.80 17.09 -15.00
CA ASN A 421 -1.42 16.85 -15.41
C ASN A 421 -0.45 17.77 -14.67
N ASP A 422 0.74 17.26 -14.30
CA ASP A 422 1.67 17.91 -13.38
C ASP A 422 2.11 19.30 -13.85
N LYS A 423 2.39 19.51 -15.15
CA LYS A 423 2.76 20.83 -15.66
C LYS A 423 1.66 21.87 -15.44
N ILE A 424 0.41 21.47 -15.60
CA ILE A 424 -0.76 22.33 -15.40
C ILE A 424 -0.94 22.61 -13.90
N MET A 425 -0.85 21.58 -13.08
CA MET A 425 -0.91 21.70 -11.63
C MET A 425 0.17 22.66 -11.11
N PHE A 426 1.41 22.55 -11.57
CA PHE A 426 2.49 23.48 -11.19
C PHE A 426 2.19 24.90 -11.66
N ALA A 427 1.79 25.09 -12.92
CA ALA A 427 1.48 26.42 -13.47
C ALA A 427 0.34 27.09 -12.69
N ASP A 428 -0.76 26.39 -12.47
CA ASP A 428 -1.91 26.91 -11.75
C ASP A 428 -1.61 27.20 -10.27
N SER A 429 -0.66 26.49 -9.69
CA SER A 429 -0.23 26.69 -8.29
C SER A 429 0.50 28.02 -8.06
N ILE A 430 1.10 28.62 -9.09
CA ILE A 430 1.94 29.82 -8.96
C ILE A 430 1.17 30.98 -8.33
N GLN A 431 -0.07 31.24 -8.74
CA GLN A 431 -0.88 32.34 -8.24
C GLN A 431 -1.17 32.25 -6.73
N TYR A 432 -1.06 31.07 -6.14
CA TYR A 432 -1.21 30.83 -4.70
C TYR A 432 0.16 30.83 -4.02
N LEU A 433 1.14 30.09 -4.57
CA LEU A 433 2.50 30.04 -4.03
C LEU A 433 3.13 31.43 -3.91
N GLU A 434 2.91 32.31 -4.89
CA GLU A 434 3.48 33.68 -4.89
C GLU A 434 2.95 34.54 -3.75
N ARG A 435 1.79 34.20 -3.13
CA ARG A 435 1.16 34.92 -2.03
C ARG A 435 1.53 34.39 -0.65
N MET A 436 2.14 33.21 -0.57
CA MET A 436 2.56 32.65 0.71
C MET A 436 3.64 33.52 1.38
N GLN A 437 3.48 33.71 2.69
CA GLN A 437 4.51 34.39 3.48
C GLN A 437 5.73 33.50 3.68
N GLN A 438 6.92 34.04 3.49
CA GLN A 438 8.18 33.34 3.70
C GLN A 438 8.70 33.54 5.15
N PRO A 439 9.31 32.50 5.77
CA PRO A 439 9.52 31.19 5.19
C PRO A 439 8.23 30.39 5.09
N PHE A 440 8.11 29.56 4.05
CA PHE A 440 6.98 28.67 3.88
C PHE A 440 7.42 27.19 3.81
N TYR A 441 6.50 26.31 4.18
CA TYR A 441 6.56 24.88 3.99
C TYR A 441 5.50 24.44 2.99
N THR A 442 5.89 23.96 1.83
CA THR A 442 4.96 23.57 0.77
C THR A 442 5.18 22.15 0.31
N LYS A 443 4.10 21.46 -0.04
CA LYS A 443 4.12 20.14 -0.64
C LYS A 443 3.34 20.13 -1.94
N PHE A 444 3.95 19.67 -3.02
CA PHE A 444 3.34 19.45 -4.32
C PHE A 444 3.23 17.96 -4.57
N ILE A 445 2.01 17.45 -4.76
CA ILE A 445 1.75 16.04 -5.00
C ILE A 445 1.44 15.84 -6.47
N THR A 446 2.36 15.20 -7.19
CA THR A 446 2.24 14.91 -8.62
C THR A 446 1.33 13.71 -8.88
N VAL A 447 0.84 13.55 -10.11
CA VAL A 447 -0.08 12.48 -10.49
C VAL A 447 0.19 11.92 -11.90
N SER A 448 0.94 12.60 -12.77
CA SER A 448 1.07 12.19 -14.17
C SER A 448 1.81 10.87 -14.37
N ASN A 449 2.66 10.48 -13.42
CA ASN A 449 3.35 9.19 -13.42
C ASN A 449 2.58 8.13 -12.62
N HIS A 450 1.25 8.19 -12.58
CA HIS A 450 0.42 7.21 -11.88
C HIS A 450 0.06 6.02 -12.78
N TYR A 451 0.01 4.81 -12.19
CA TYR A 451 -0.53 3.63 -12.86
C TYR A 451 -1.92 3.92 -13.47
N PRO A 452 -2.21 3.51 -14.68
CA PRO A 452 -1.50 2.57 -15.56
C PRO A 452 -0.51 3.20 -16.55
N TYR A 453 0.03 4.39 -16.28
CA TYR A 453 1.01 5.12 -17.10
C TYR A 453 0.51 5.44 -18.51
N THR A 454 -0.66 6.03 -18.57
CA THR A 454 -1.35 6.40 -19.81
C THR A 454 -0.63 7.56 -20.51
N THR A 455 -0.17 7.35 -21.72
CA THR A 455 0.62 8.34 -22.46
C THR A 455 -0.19 9.16 -23.48
N SER A 456 -1.47 8.84 -23.67
CA SER A 456 -2.33 9.50 -24.67
C SER A 456 -2.50 11.01 -24.45
N LEU A 457 -2.32 11.47 -23.20
CA LEU A 457 -2.47 12.90 -22.84
C LEU A 457 -1.12 13.64 -22.74
N ILE A 458 0.00 12.92 -22.80
CA ILE A 458 1.34 13.47 -22.54
C ILE A 458 2.36 13.09 -23.63
N GLY A 459 2.11 12.02 -24.38
CA GLY A 459 3.10 11.42 -25.29
C GLY A 459 3.57 12.31 -26.43
N ASP A 460 2.64 13.01 -27.09
CA ASP A 460 2.97 13.88 -28.24
C ASP A 460 3.72 15.14 -27.81
N GLU A 461 3.56 15.56 -26.57
CA GLU A 461 4.18 16.78 -26.03
C GLU A 461 5.69 16.61 -25.80
N ILE A 462 6.13 15.40 -25.37
CA ILE A 462 7.51 15.19 -24.96
C ILE A 462 8.35 14.54 -26.05
N GLY A 463 7.70 13.82 -26.97
CA GLY A 463 8.41 13.04 -28.00
C GLY A 463 9.29 11.91 -27.44
N PHE A 464 9.06 11.48 -26.18
CA PHE A 464 9.78 10.39 -25.56
C PHE A 464 9.22 9.04 -26.00
N PRO A 465 10.04 8.09 -26.43
CA PRO A 465 9.57 6.81 -26.94
C PRO A 465 9.02 5.91 -25.83
N LEU A 466 8.08 5.03 -26.21
CA LEU A 466 7.65 3.94 -25.33
C LEU A 466 8.69 2.82 -25.31
N ALA A 467 8.81 2.10 -24.21
CA ALA A 467 9.55 0.85 -24.19
C ALA A 467 8.81 -0.21 -25.05
N ASP A 468 9.53 -1.26 -25.44
CA ASP A 468 9.02 -2.34 -26.29
C ASP A 468 9.09 -3.67 -25.52
N THR A 469 8.13 -3.86 -24.60
CA THR A 469 7.94 -5.10 -23.85
C THR A 469 6.54 -5.68 -24.12
N SER A 470 6.27 -6.86 -23.59
CA SER A 470 4.93 -7.47 -23.63
C SER A 470 3.90 -6.78 -22.73
N ASP A 471 4.33 -5.93 -21.79
CA ASP A 471 3.48 -5.23 -20.82
C ASP A 471 3.36 -3.73 -21.16
N GLU A 472 2.16 -3.31 -21.61
CA GLU A 472 1.86 -1.92 -21.94
C GLU A 472 2.10 -0.94 -20.78
N THR A 473 1.94 -1.40 -19.55
CA THR A 473 2.18 -0.62 -18.32
C THR A 473 3.66 -0.24 -18.21
N ILE A 474 4.55 -1.22 -18.41
CA ILE A 474 6.00 -0.97 -18.42
C ILE A 474 6.36 -0.04 -19.58
N ASN A 475 5.77 -0.25 -20.76
CA ASN A 475 6.07 0.55 -21.94
C ASN A 475 5.74 2.03 -21.73
N GLY A 476 4.65 2.35 -21.02
CA GLY A 476 4.26 3.73 -20.69
C GLY A 476 5.06 4.38 -19.55
N TYR A 477 5.58 3.58 -18.63
CA TYR A 477 6.20 4.07 -17.39
C TYR A 477 7.36 5.04 -17.64
N PHE A 478 8.25 4.74 -18.58
CA PHE A 478 9.41 5.58 -18.87
C PHE A 478 9.02 6.93 -19.49
N ALA A 479 7.99 6.94 -20.33
CA ALA A 479 7.49 8.16 -20.94
C ALA A 479 6.80 9.07 -19.92
N THR A 480 6.02 8.50 -18.98
CA THR A 480 5.39 9.29 -17.90
C THR A 480 6.41 9.78 -16.90
N ALA A 481 7.46 9.01 -16.60
CA ALA A 481 8.57 9.44 -15.76
C ALA A 481 9.35 10.60 -16.42
N ASN A 482 9.57 10.58 -17.73
CA ASN A 482 10.20 11.68 -18.45
C ASN A 482 9.33 12.95 -18.44
N TYR A 483 8.00 12.80 -18.59
CA TYR A 483 7.08 13.93 -18.46
C TYR A 483 7.14 14.55 -17.07
N LEU A 484 7.18 13.74 -16.01
CA LEU A 484 7.34 14.21 -14.65
C LEU A 484 8.65 14.97 -14.47
N ASP A 485 9.77 14.44 -14.98
CA ASP A 485 11.10 15.11 -14.97
C ASP A 485 11.05 16.49 -15.65
N ALA A 486 10.44 16.57 -16.84
CA ALA A 486 10.26 17.83 -17.55
C ALA A 486 9.36 18.83 -16.80
N SER A 487 8.33 18.33 -16.11
CA SER A 487 7.42 19.15 -15.30
C SER A 487 8.16 19.76 -14.11
N ILE A 488 8.97 18.96 -13.42
CA ILE A 488 9.82 19.41 -12.31
C ILE A 488 10.82 20.44 -12.79
N LYS A 489 11.46 20.22 -13.95
CA LYS A 489 12.38 21.19 -14.54
C LYS A 489 11.73 22.56 -14.75
N SER A 490 10.51 22.58 -15.33
CA SER A 490 9.79 23.83 -15.54
C SER A 490 9.49 24.56 -14.23
N PHE A 491 9.16 23.83 -13.18
CA PHE A 491 8.94 24.42 -11.85
C PHE A 491 10.25 24.96 -11.24
N PHE A 492 11.36 24.24 -11.36
CA PHE A 492 12.67 24.74 -10.91
C PHE A 492 13.10 25.99 -11.68
N ASP A 493 12.84 26.06 -12.99
CA ASP A 493 13.14 27.26 -13.79
C ASP A 493 12.36 28.46 -13.27
N TYR A 494 11.08 28.28 -12.91
CA TYR A 494 10.28 29.32 -12.25
C TYR A 494 10.86 29.74 -10.88
N LEU A 495 11.23 28.78 -10.00
CA LEU A 495 11.82 29.08 -8.70
C LEU A 495 13.12 29.89 -8.82
N LYS A 496 13.92 29.60 -9.84
CA LYS A 496 15.15 30.38 -10.15
C LYS A 496 14.83 31.77 -10.67
N ALA A 497 13.85 31.88 -11.57
CA ALA A 497 13.45 33.17 -12.14
C ALA A 497 12.91 34.15 -11.08
N THR A 498 12.31 33.64 -10.00
CA THR A 498 11.76 34.43 -8.89
C THR A 498 12.74 34.62 -7.72
N GLY A 499 13.90 33.99 -7.75
CA GLY A 499 14.89 34.00 -6.64
C GLY A 499 14.46 33.17 -5.42
N VAL A 500 13.37 32.41 -5.53
CA VAL A 500 12.93 31.50 -4.46
C VAL A 500 13.85 30.32 -4.32
N TYR A 501 14.43 29.83 -5.43
CA TYR A 501 15.36 28.71 -5.43
C TYR A 501 16.52 28.89 -4.44
N GLU A 502 17.19 30.05 -4.45
CA GLU A 502 18.35 30.33 -3.63
C GLU A 502 18.01 30.40 -2.13
N ASN A 503 16.76 30.71 -1.79
CA ASN A 503 16.26 30.80 -0.41
C ASN A 503 15.44 29.58 0.01
N SER A 504 15.61 28.46 -0.67
CA SER A 504 14.86 27.24 -0.39
C SER A 504 15.76 26.04 -0.08
N ILE A 505 15.20 25.06 0.61
CA ILE A 505 15.60 23.68 0.62
C ILE A 505 14.50 22.91 -0.14
N ILE A 506 14.88 22.15 -1.17
CA ILE A 506 13.93 21.45 -2.03
C ILE A 506 14.15 19.96 -1.89
N ILE A 507 13.12 19.24 -1.49
CA ILE A 507 13.16 17.81 -1.24
C ILE A 507 12.33 17.11 -2.30
N LEU A 508 12.97 16.19 -3.03
CA LEU A 508 12.34 15.38 -4.06
C LEU A 508 12.38 13.92 -3.60
N TYR A 509 11.24 13.25 -3.60
CA TYR A 509 11.18 11.84 -3.24
C TYR A 509 10.12 11.10 -4.04
N GLY A 510 10.45 9.85 -4.45
CA GLY A 510 9.45 8.91 -4.93
C GLY A 510 8.63 8.38 -3.77
N ASP A 511 7.33 8.35 -3.90
CA ASP A 511 6.45 7.97 -2.81
C ASP A 511 6.36 6.46 -2.59
N HIS A 512 6.32 5.69 -3.68
CA HIS A 512 6.33 4.23 -3.66
C HIS A 512 6.77 3.64 -5.01
N TYR A 513 6.78 2.30 -5.10
CA TYR A 513 7.06 1.61 -6.35
C TYR A 513 6.01 1.92 -7.44
N GLY A 514 6.46 2.05 -8.67
CA GLY A 514 5.61 2.20 -9.85
C GLY A 514 5.30 0.86 -10.49
N ILE A 515 6.32 0.04 -10.72
CA ILE A 515 6.17 -1.29 -11.31
C ILE A 515 5.99 -2.32 -10.21
N SER A 516 4.88 -3.06 -10.24
CA SER A 516 4.58 -4.08 -9.25
C SER A 516 5.45 -5.33 -9.42
N ASN A 517 5.70 -6.07 -8.31
CA ASN A 517 6.52 -7.28 -8.33
C ASN A 517 6.04 -8.32 -9.36
N SER A 518 4.75 -8.36 -9.67
CA SER A 518 4.19 -9.27 -10.67
C SER A 518 4.60 -8.94 -12.12
N ARG A 519 5.07 -7.71 -12.39
CA ARG A 519 5.53 -7.22 -13.69
C ARG A 519 7.06 -7.16 -13.80
N ASN A 520 7.77 -7.28 -12.70
CA ASN A 520 9.23 -7.20 -12.68
C ASN A 520 9.92 -8.19 -13.63
N PRO A 521 9.41 -9.43 -13.86
CA PRO A 521 10.00 -10.31 -14.87
C PRO A 521 10.00 -9.73 -16.30
N ASP A 522 8.98 -8.95 -16.69
CA ASP A 522 8.91 -8.26 -17.98
C ASP A 522 9.81 -7.01 -18.01
N LEU A 523 10.05 -6.39 -16.86
CA LEU A 523 10.98 -5.26 -16.69
C LEU A 523 12.46 -5.72 -16.70
N ALA A 524 12.75 -6.94 -16.22
CA ALA A 524 14.10 -7.44 -16.02
C ALA A 524 15.03 -7.28 -17.26
N PRO A 525 14.61 -7.61 -18.49
CA PRO A 525 15.47 -7.44 -19.67
C PRO A 525 15.88 -5.98 -19.94
N LEU A 526 15.00 -5.02 -19.63
CA LEU A 526 15.30 -3.60 -19.76
C LEU A 526 16.37 -3.16 -18.74
N LEU A 527 16.42 -3.82 -17.58
CA LEU A 527 17.44 -3.62 -16.55
C LEU A 527 18.71 -4.46 -16.75
N GLY A 528 18.82 -5.14 -17.89
CA GLY A 528 19.99 -5.97 -18.23
C GLY A 528 20.05 -7.30 -17.49
N LYS A 529 18.92 -7.79 -16.97
CA LYS A 529 18.80 -9.06 -16.25
C LYS A 529 17.86 -10.02 -16.95
N ASP A 530 18.16 -11.32 -16.85
CA ASP A 530 17.29 -12.38 -17.36
C ASP A 530 16.07 -12.56 -16.44
N SER A 531 14.87 -12.58 -17.03
CA SER A 531 13.62 -12.80 -16.32
C SER A 531 13.59 -14.12 -15.52
N GLU A 532 14.24 -15.18 -16.02
CA GLU A 532 14.30 -16.49 -15.36
C GLU A 532 15.20 -16.48 -14.10
N THR A 533 16.12 -15.51 -14.02
CA THR A 533 17.03 -15.35 -12.86
C THR A 533 16.58 -14.26 -11.89
N TRP A 534 15.42 -13.66 -12.13
CA TRP A 534 14.84 -12.65 -11.25
C TRP A 534 14.44 -13.26 -9.89
N THR A 535 14.87 -12.64 -8.81
CA THR A 535 14.71 -13.17 -7.44
C THR A 535 13.94 -12.20 -6.54
N ASP A 536 13.59 -12.65 -5.34
CA ASP A 536 13.01 -11.78 -4.32
C ASP A 536 13.98 -10.69 -3.86
N TYR A 537 15.29 -10.91 -3.96
CA TYR A 537 16.29 -9.85 -3.75
C TYR A 537 16.12 -8.70 -4.76
N ASP A 538 15.90 -9.02 -6.04
CA ASP A 538 15.67 -8.00 -7.06
C ASP A 538 14.40 -7.21 -6.80
N ASN A 539 13.35 -7.89 -6.35
CA ASN A 539 12.11 -7.23 -5.90
C ASN A 539 12.36 -6.30 -4.71
N ALA A 540 13.20 -6.70 -3.75
CA ALA A 540 13.58 -5.84 -2.63
C ALA A 540 14.35 -4.61 -3.09
N MET A 541 15.30 -4.76 -4.00
CA MET A 541 16.10 -3.65 -4.51
C MET A 541 15.30 -2.66 -5.37
N LEU A 542 14.22 -3.11 -6.01
CA LEU A 542 13.27 -2.24 -6.72
C LEU A 542 12.31 -1.46 -5.79
N GLN A 543 12.34 -1.70 -4.48
CA GLN A 543 11.62 -0.85 -3.52
C GLN A 543 12.36 0.47 -3.24
N ARG A 544 13.53 0.69 -3.84
CA ARG A 544 14.24 1.97 -3.78
C ARG A 544 13.50 3.04 -4.57
N VAL A 545 13.43 4.22 -3.97
CA VAL A 545 12.85 5.43 -4.57
C VAL A 545 13.88 6.56 -4.52
N PRO A 546 13.88 7.50 -5.48
CA PRO A 546 14.76 8.66 -5.39
C PRO A 546 14.47 9.46 -4.11
N TYR A 547 15.50 9.85 -3.41
CA TYR A 547 15.44 10.83 -2.33
C TYR A 547 16.61 11.80 -2.48
N MET A 548 16.29 13.06 -2.69
CA MET A 548 17.24 14.13 -2.93
C MET A 548 16.87 15.36 -2.12
N ILE A 549 17.85 15.94 -1.44
CA ILE A 549 17.70 17.20 -0.71
C ILE A 549 18.59 18.23 -1.36
N VAL A 550 18.01 19.15 -2.11
CA VAL A 550 18.72 20.25 -2.79
C VAL A 550 18.81 21.43 -1.84
N VAL A 551 20.06 21.86 -1.50
CA VAL A 551 20.34 23.04 -0.67
C VAL A 551 21.18 24.00 -1.49
N PRO A 552 20.58 24.92 -2.24
CA PRO A 552 21.32 25.86 -3.11
C PRO A 552 22.40 26.65 -2.36
N GLY A 553 23.56 26.77 -2.99
CA GLY A 553 24.68 27.51 -2.43
C GLY A 553 25.55 26.73 -1.43
N THR A 554 25.26 25.46 -1.15
CA THR A 554 26.20 24.58 -0.43
C THR A 554 27.05 23.78 -1.42
N ASP A 555 28.26 23.39 -0.96
CA ASP A 555 29.15 22.42 -1.62
C ASP A 555 29.29 21.12 -0.78
N LYS A 556 28.45 20.97 0.25
CA LYS A 556 28.49 19.84 1.20
C LYS A 556 27.65 18.64 0.77
N GLY A 557 26.92 18.75 -0.34
CA GLY A 557 26.14 17.66 -0.90
C GLY A 557 27.03 16.59 -1.53
N GLY A 558 26.37 15.63 -2.17
CA GLY A 558 26.97 14.48 -2.84
C GLY A 558 26.14 13.22 -2.60
N ILE A 559 26.66 12.09 -3.05
CA ILE A 559 26.04 10.78 -2.84
C ILE A 559 26.27 10.34 -1.39
N ILE A 560 25.19 10.01 -0.70
CA ILE A 560 25.16 9.55 0.70
C ILE A 560 24.72 8.09 0.71
N GLU A 561 25.64 7.18 0.99
CA GLU A 561 25.43 5.74 0.89
C GLU A 561 24.61 5.14 2.07
N THR A 562 24.13 5.94 3.01
CA THR A 562 23.32 5.50 4.14
C THR A 562 22.08 4.76 3.64
N TYR A 563 21.86 3.57 4.19
CA TYR A 563 20.61 2.82 4.00
C TYR A 563 19.54 3.40 4.94
N GLY A 564 18.42 3.79 4.38
CA GLY A 564 17.31 4.35 5.15
C GLY A 564 16.01 4.35 4.36
N GLY A 565 14.99 4.93 4.93
CA GLY A 565 13.67 4.92 4.31
C GLY A 565 12.84 6.17 4.59
N SER A 566 11.61 6.15 4.11
CA SER A 566 10.71 7.30 4.18
C SER A 566 10.47 7.82 5.61
N VAL A 567 10.58 6.96 6.62
CA VAL A 567 10.42 7.31 8.04
C VAL A 567 11.52 8.25 8.55
N ASP A 568 12.69 8.25 7.90
CA ASP A 568 13.88 9.00 8.28
C ASP A 568 13.89 10.43 7.70
N ALA A 569 12.94 10.74 6.83
CA ALA A 569 12.93 12.02 6.11
C ALA A 569 12.68 13.23 7.03
N LEU A 570 11.75 13.13 8.00
CA LEU A 570 11.44 14.25 8.89
C LEU A 570 12.59 14.58 9.83
N PRO A 571 13.19 13.66 10.61
CA PRO A 571 14.34 13.98 11.45
C PRO A 571 15.52 14.51 10.65
N THR A 572 15.73 14.07 9.40
CA THR A 572 16.77 14.61 8.49
C THR A 572 16.47 16.06 8.10
N LEU A 573 15.22 16.40 7.78
CA LEU A 573 14.82 17.78 7.50
C LEU A 573 14.99 18.67 8.74
N GLU A 574 14.53 18.22 9.91
CA GLU A 574 14.66 18.95 11.17
C GLU A 574 16.11 19.27 11.49
N HIS A 575 17.00 18.31 11.30
CA HIS A 575 18.46 18.51 11.41
C HIS A 575 18.94 19.68 10.54
N LEU A 576 18.62 19.65 9.23
CA LEU A 576 19.05 20.70 8.30
C LEU A 576 18.45 22.07 8.62
N LEU A 577 17.28 22.11 9.24
CA LEU A 577 16.63 23.35 9.70
C LEU A 577 17.10 23.81 11.10
N GLY A 578 17.90 23.00 11.81
CA GLY A 578 18.39 23.30 13.15
C GLY A 578 17.30 23.13 14.22
N ILE A 579 16.42 22.16 14.04
CA ILE A 579 15.39 21.76 15.00
C ILE A 579 15.86 20.47 15.68
N ASP A 580 15.69 20.40 17.00
CA ASP A 580 16.02 19.22 17.79
C ASP A 580 14.88 18.21 17.74
N ALA A 581 15.06 17.12 16.98
CA ALA A 581 14.08 16.06 16.79
C ALA A 581 13.82 15.23 18.06
N SER A 582 14.72 15.23 19.06
CA SER A 582 14.56 14.46 20.30
C SER A 582 13.32 14.85 21.12
N GLN A 583 12.73 16.01 20.81
CA GLN A 583 11.52 16.49 21.49
C GLN A 583 10.24 15.78 21.05
N TYR A 584 10.27 15.05 19.92
CA TYR A 584 9.10 14.48 19.27
C TYR A 584 9.08 12.95 19.36
N LEU A 585 7.90 12.37 19.23
CA LEU A 585 7.73 10.92 19.11
C LEU A 585 7.89 10.48 17.65
N GLN A 586 9.13 10.44 17.20
CA GLN A 586 9.53 10.03 15.88
C GLN A 586 10.29 8.71 15.98
N VAL A 587 10.01 7.74 15.11
CA VAL A 587 10.69 6.43 15.11
C VAL A 587 11.76 6.31 14.03
N GLY A 588 11.88 7.29 13.13
CA GLY A 588 12.95 7.41 12.16
C GLY A 588 14.19 8.09 12.73
N GLN A 589 15.26 8.04 11.97
CA GLN A 589 16.58 8.59 12.33
C GLN A 589 17.09 9.57 11.28
N ASP A 590 17.97 10.48 11.66
CA ASP A 590 18.60 11.39 10.71
C ASP A 590 19.55 10.65 9.76
N LEU A 591 19.25 10.64 8.46
CA LEU A 591 20.06 10.00 7.41
C LEU A 591 21.47 10.56 7.28
N LEU A 592 21.71 11.77 7.77
CA LEU A 592 23.00 12.44 7.75
C LEU A 592 23.81 12.19 9.02
N SER A 593 23.21 11.56 10.03
CA SER A 593 23.89 11.20 11.27
C SER A 593 24.82 9.99 11.07
N PRO A 594 26.04 10.03 11.63
CA PRO A 594 26.90 8.86 11.66
C PRO A 594 26.41 7.76 12.62
N GLU A 595 25.41 8.08 13.47
CA GLU A 595 24.80 7.14 14.43
C GLU A 595 23.57 6.43 13.86
N HIS A 596 23.19 6.72 12.61
CA HIS A 596 22.07 6.04 11.94
C HIS A 596 22.34 4.53 11.86
N ASP A 597 21.39 3.71 12.31
CA ASP A 597 21.56 2.25 12.43
C ASP A 597 21.51 1.49 11.09
N GLN A 598 21.01 2.16 10.04
CA GLN A 598 20.87 1.64 8.68
C GLN A 598 20.01 0.38 8.58
N ILE A 599 19.01 0.27 9.43
CA ILE A 599 18.00 -0.78 9.36
C ILE A 599 16.74 -0.22 8.70
N VAL A 600 16.45 -0.67 7.49
CA VAL A 600 15.22 -0.32 6.80
C VAL A 600 14.14 -1.35 7.15
N ALA A 601 13.32 -1.07 8.13
CA ALA A 601 12.16 -1.88 8.46
C ALA A 601 11.05 -1.69 7.41
N THR A 602 10.38 -2.76 7.01
CA THR A 602 9.27 -2.68 6.08
C THR A 602 8.03 -3.38 6.63
N ARG A 603 6.86 -2.93 6.20
CA ARG A 603 5.58 -3.58 6.55
C ARG A 603 5.33 -4.86 5.75
N THR A 604 6.24 -5.25 4.87
CA THR A 604 6.13 -6.46 4.07
C THR A 604 6.70 -7.64 4.86
N SER A 605 5.82 -8.41 5.46
CA SER A 605 6.06 -9.79 5.97
C SER A 605 7.40 -10.05 6.66
N GLY A 606 7.80 -9.24 7.65
CA GLY A 606 9.09 -9.40 8.36
C GLY A 606 10.31 -9.10 7.50
N SER A 607 10.12 -8.39 6.39
CA SER A 607 11.21 -7.99 5.51
C SER A 607 11.93 -6.77 6.07
N TYR A 608 13.25 -6.76 5.91
CA TYR A 608 14.11 -5.64 6.23
C TYR A 608 15.28 -5.59 5.25
N ILE A 609 15.88 -4.43 5.10
CA ILE A 609 17.10 -4.23 4.32
C ILE A 609 18.14 -3.53 5.18
N THR A 610 19.39 -4.00 5.12
CA THR A 610 20.56 -3.38 5.73
C THR A 610 21.72 -3.39 4.73
N PRO A 611 22.84 -2.72 4.98
CA PRO A 611 24.02 -2.83 4.12
C PRO A 611 24.57 -4.26 3.99
N LYS A 612 24.36 -5.10 5.00
CA LYS A 612 24.92 -6.47 5.04
C LYS A 612 23.91 -7.54 4.62
N TYR A 613 22.68 -7.46 5.09
CA TYR A 613 21.64 -8.47 4.89
C TYR A 613 20.34 -7.87 4.38
N THR A 614 19.71 -8.57 3.45
CA THR A 614 18.36 -8.30 2.98
C THR A 614 17.47 -9.51 3.26
N SER A 615 16.40 -9.33 4.04
CA SER A 615 15.34 -10.32 4.21
C SER A 615 14.12 -9.90 3.41
N TYR A 616 13.71 -10.69 2.41
CA TYR A 616 12.56 -10.39 1.58
C TYR A 616 11.94 -11.67 1.00
N GLY A 617 10.60 -11.73 0.93
CA GLY A 617 9.88 -12.91 0.43
C GLY A 617 10.15 -14.18 1.24
N GLY A 618 10.52 -14.07 2.51
CA GLY A 618 10.86 -15.18 3.39
C GLY A 618 12.25 -15.79 3.15
N LYS A 619 13.09 -15.12 2.38
CA LYS A 619 14.47 -15.51 2.08
C LYS A 619 15.45 -14.48 2.60
N LEU A 620 16.68 -14.93 2.87
CA LEU A 620 17.79 -14.11 3.35
C LEU A 620 18.87 -14.02 2.28
N TYR A 621 19.41 -12.82 2.08
CA TYR A 621 20.44 -12.54 1.09
C TYR A 621 21.55 -11.70 1.68
N TYR A 622 22.77 -11.84 1.13
CA TYR A 622 23.81 -10.83 1.27
C TYR A 622 23.44 -9.62 0.40
N THR A 623 23.32 -8.44 0.99
CA THR A 623 22.85 -7.23 0.30
C THR A 623 23.83 -6.81 -0.81
N GLU A 624 25.13 -6.92 -0.59
CA GLU A 624 26.14 -6.52 -1.57
C GLU A 624 26.09 -7.36 -2.87
N THR A 625 25.82 -8.68 -2.74
CA THR A 625 25.94 -9.62 -3.87
C THR A 625 24.61 -10.13 -4.40
N GLY A 626 23.52 -10.01 -3.62
CA GLY A 626 22.24 -10.63 -3.91
C GLY A 626 22.24 -12.17 -3.78
N GLN A 627 23.32 -12.75 -3.23
CA GLN A 627 23.41 -14.19 -3.04
C GLN A 627 22.52 -14.65 -1.90
N GLU A 628 21.67 -15.64 -2.15
CA GLU A 628 20.78 -16.24 -1.14
C GLU A 628 21.61 -17.01 -0.10
N ILE A 629 21.29 -16.81 1.18
CA ILE A 629 21.88 -17.49 2.34
C ILE A 629 20.96 -18.63 2.72
N THR A 630 21.25 -19.84 2.25
CA THR A 630 20.39 -21.01 2.49
C THR A 630 20.69 -21.74 3.79
N ASN A 631 21.93 -21.64 4.30
CA ASN A 631 22.39 -22.31 5.52
C ASN A 631 23.24 -21.33 6.34
N PRO A 632 22.62 -20.35 7.04
CA PRO A 632 23.35 -19.39 7.85
C PRO A 632 24.06 -20.11 9.03
N ASP A 633 25.28 -19.69 9.34
CA ASP A 633 25.96 -20.10 10.54
C ASP A 633 25.38 -19.45 11.80
N GLU A 634 25.83 -19.90 12.99
CA GLU A 634 25.30 -19.39 14.27
C GLU A 634 25.53 -17.89 14.45
N THR A 635 26.62 -17.34 13.90
CA THR A 635 26.93 -15.91 13.98
C THR A 635 25.96 -15.12 13.12
N THR A 636 25.79 -15.53 11.87
CA THR A 636 24.81 -14.93 10.93
C THR A 636 23.39 -14.99 11.49
N LEU A 637 22.99 -16.13 12.10
CA LEU A 637 21.66 -16.26 12.71
C LEU A 637 21.47 -15.23 13.84
N LYS A 638 22.44 -15.06 14.73
CA LYS A 638 22.36 -14.08 15.83
C LYS A 638 22.28 -12.63 15.32
N GLU A 639 23.07 -12.30 14.29
CA GLU A 639 23.02 -10.95 13.67
C GLU A 639 21.64 -10.70 13.03
N VAL A 640 21.13 -11.65 12.28
CA VAL A 640 19.83 -11.57 11.61
C VAL A 640 18.68 -11.47 12.62
N GLU A 641 18.69 -12.28 13.68
CA GLU A 641 17.70 -12.21 14.76
C GLU A 641 17.71 -10.84 15.46
N ALA A 642 18.89 -10.24 15.67
CA ALA A 642 19.01 -8.91 16.26
C ALA A 642 18.43 -7.83 15.35
N ILE A 643 18.70 -7.88 14.04
CA ILE A 643 18.15 -6.95 13.05
C ILE A 643 16.62 -7.09 12.95
N GLU A 644 16.13 -8.34 12.90
CA GLU A 644 14.69 -8.61 12.85
C GLU A 644 13.97 -8.07 14.10
N ALA A 645 14.58 -8.24 15.27
CA ALA A 645 14.05 -7.70 16.52
C ALA A 645 14.02 -6.16 16.52
N ALA A 646 15.08 -5.51 16.03
CA ALA A 646 15.15 -4.04 15.93
C ALA A 646 14.10 -3.48 14.95
N ALA A 647 13.99 -4.07 13.75
CA ALA A 647 12.98 -3.69 12.78
C ALA A 647 11.55 -3.88 13.32
N ALA A 648 11.30 -4.99 14.03
CA ALA A 648 10.00 -5.25 14.66
C ALA A 648 9.70 -4.26 15.79
N ALA A 649 10.69 -3.86 16.57
CA ALA A 649 10.54 -2.87 17.65
C ALA A 649 10.20 -1.48 17.08
N GLN A 650 10.84 -1.05 15.99
CA GLN A 650 10.54 0.21 15.31
C GLN A 650 9.07 0.26 14.84
N LEU A 651 8.61 -0.79 14.17
CA LEU A 651 7.23 -0.92 13.71
C LEU A 651 6.25 -0.93 14.89
N ALA A 652 6.56 -1.66 15.97
CA ALA A 652 5.71 -1.75 17.15
C ALA A 652 5.61 -0.41 17.89
N ALA A 653 6.70 0.34 18.01
CA ALA A 653 6.69 1.68 18.59
C ALA A 653 5.80 2.63 17.79
N SER A 654 5.93 2.65 16.47
CA SER A 654 5.05 3.43 15.59
C SER A 654 3.57 3.03 15.72
N ASP A 655 3.28 1.73 15.74
CA ASP A 655 1.91 1.22 15.90
C ASP A 655 1.31 1.64 17.25
N ALA A 656 2.08 1.54 18.34
CA ALA A 656 1.63 1.95 19.65
C ALA A 656 1.30 3.45 19.71
N ILE A 657 2.17 4.31 19.12
CA ILE A 657 1.94 5.76 19.04
C ILE A 657 0.62 6.04 18.34
N GLN A 658 0.41 5.43 17.18
CA GLN A 658 -0.74 5.72 16.33
C GLN A 658 -2.03 5.10 16.83
N THR A 659 -2.04 3.82 17.18
CA THR A 659 -3.27 3.14 17.62
C THR A 659 -3.73 3.60 18.99
N GLY A 660 -2.77 3.88 19.91
CA GLY A 660 -3.03 4.42 21.22
C GLY A 660 -3.27 5.93 21.26
N ASP A 661 -3.00 6.66 20.16
CA ASP A 661 -2.98 8.13 20.15
C ASP A 661 -2.08 8.68 21.28
N LEU A 662 -0.87 8.10 21.43
CA LEU A 662 -0.03 8.33 22.60
C LEU A 662 0.57 9.74 22.64
N ILE A 663 0.66 10.42 21.49
CA ILE A 663 1.11 11.82 21.42
C ILE A 663 0.27 12.73 22.31
N ARG A 664 -1.02 12.44 22.49
CA ARG A 664 -1.91 13.21 23.38
C ARG A 664 -1.48 13.22 24.86
N PHE A 665 -0.65 12.28 25.26
CA PHE A 665 -0.14 12.16 26.63
C PHE A 665 1.27 12.76 26.80
N LYS A 666 1.95 13.13 25.68
CA LYS A 666 3.27 13.73 25.75
C LYS A 666 3.16 15.21 26.08
N GLU A 667 3.76 15.59 27.19
CA GLU A 667 3.98 17.02 27.50
C GLU A 667 5.07 17.57 26.57
N ASN A 668 4.74 18.54 25.76
CA ASN A 668 5.66 19.22 24.84
C ASN A 668 5.19 20.65 24.54
N ASP A 669 5.98 21.36 23.73
CA ASP A 669 5.70 22.72 23.30
C ASP A 669 4.65 22.84 22.18
N LEU A 670 4.10 21.70 21.71
CA LEU A 670 3.06 21.67 20.69
C LEU A 670 1.68 21.44 21.35
N PRO A 671 0.93 22.49 21.72
CA PRO A 671 -0.43 22.33 22.21
C PRO A 671 -1.32 21.70 21.15
N ALA A 672 -2.39 21.02 21.57
CA ALA A 672 -3.36 20.44 20.66
C ALA A 672 -3.89 21.51 19.68
N LEU A 673 -3.87 21.20 18.38
CA LEU A 673 -4.39 22.09 17.36
C LEU A 673 -5.91 22.18 17.42
N ASP A 674 -6.43 23.39 17.36
CA ASP A 674 -7.87 23.62 17.13
C ASP A 674 -8.14 23.54 15.61
N VAL A 675 -8.48 22.33 15.14
CA VAL A 675 -8.76 22.08 13.71
C VAL A 675 -9.91 22.91 13.14
N SER A 676 -10.77 23.51 13.99
CA SER A 676 -11.86 24.37 13.55
C SER A 676 -11.38 25.71 12.99
N GLN A 677 -10.13 26.10 13.25
CA GLN A 677 -9.52 27.32 12.73
C GLN A 677 -9.10 27.21 11.26
N PHE A 678 -9.03 25.99 10.72
CA PHE A 678 -8.60 25.76 9.35
C PHE A 678 -9.80 25.62 8.41
N SER A 679 -9.85 26.51 7.41
CA SER A 679 -10.85 26.44 6.33
C SER A 679 -10.16 26.46 4.98
N TYR A 680 -10.17 25.32 4.28
CA TYR A 680 -9.52 25.22 2.96
C TYR A 680 -10.38 25.73 1.80
N ILE A 681 -11.65 26.08 2.05
CA ILE A 681 -12.55 26.64 1.02
C ILE A 681 -12.18 28.09 0.69
N GLN A 682 -11.52 28.80 1.60
CA GLN A 682 -11.17 30.22 1.49
C GLN A 682 -9.66 30.46 1.64
N SER A 683 -8.84 29.51 1.17
CA SER A 683 -7.38 29.60 1.29
C SER A 683 -6.81 30.84 0.62
N LEU A 684 -7.25 31.17 -0.60
CA LEU A 684 -6.78 32.36 -1.32
C LEU A 684 -7.18 33.65 -0.64
N GLU A 685 -8.45 33.76 -0.18
CA GLU A 685 -8.95 34.93 0.53
C GLU A 685 -8.17 35.17 1.83
N ALA A 686 -7.80 34.08 2.52
CA ALA A 686 -6.99 34.14 3.74
C ALA A 686 -5.57 34.65 3.43
N GLU A 687 -4.91 34.17 2.37
CA GLU A 687 -3.60 34.69 1.93
C GLU A 687 -3.66 36.17 1.60
N ILE A 688 -4.63 36.61 0.81
CA ILE A 688 -4.83 38.01 0.44
C ILE A 688 -5.09 38.88 1.68
N ALA A 689 -5.85 38.37 2.66
CA ALA A 689 -6.12 39.08 3.91
C ALA A 689 -4.82 39.29 4.72
N ILE A 690 -3.98 38.28 4.83
CA ILE A 690 -2.67 38.36 5.52
C ILE A 690 -1.74 39.32 4.79
N GLU A 691 -1.63 39.25 3.46
CA GLU A 691 -0.82 40.22 2.70
C GLU A 691 -1.24 41.66 2.96
N LYS A 692 -2.55 41.92 2.97
CA LYS A 692 -3.12 43.24 3.23
C LYS A 692 -2.85 43.70 4.67
N GLU A 693 -2.92 42.79 5.66
CA GLU A 693 -2.64 43.11 7.05
C GLU A 693 -1.16 43.46 7.25
N LEU A 694 -0.26 42.70 6.63
CA LEU A 694 1.18 42.89 6.74
C LEU A 694 1.66 44.13 5.94
N GLY A 695 1.01 44.48 4.84
CA GLY A 695 1.40 45.58 3.98
C GLY A 695 2.87 45.53 3.57
N ASP A 696 3.65 46.56 3.90
CA ASP A 696 5.08 46.67 3.56
C ASP A 696 5.94 45.61 4.30
N LYS A 697 5.39 44.87 5.29
CA LYS A 697 6.08 43.78 5.98
C LYS A 697 5.84 42.43 5.32
N SER A 698 5.02 42.35 4.30
CA SER A 698 4.76 41.10 3.59
C SER A 698 6.04 40.55 2.98
N THR A 699 6.26 39.25 3.18
CA THR A 699 7.43 38.51 2.66
C THR A 699 7.08 37.70 1.42
N SER A 700 5.84 37.77 0.93
CA SER A 700 5.39 37.03 -0.24
C SER A 700 6.12 37.45 -1.51
N ILE A 701 6.22 36.53 -2.48
CA ILE A 701 6.83 36.78 -3.79
C ILE A 701 6.06 37.90 -4.50
N TYR A 702 4.72 37.86 -4.45
CA TYR A 702 3.83 38.83 -5.04
C TYR A 702 4.12 40.25 -4.53
N SER A 703 4.19 40.44 -3.20
CA SER A 703 4.49 41.73 -2.59
C SER A 703 5.88 42.21 -2.96
N LYS A 704 6.89 41.33 -2.96
CA LYS A 704 8.27 41.64 -3.35
C LYS A 704 8.40 41.99 -4.84
N ASN A 705 7.50 41.48 -5.68
CA ASN A 705 7.39 41.83 -7.12
C ASN A 705 6.56 43.10 -7.38
N GLY A 706 6.41 43.97 -6.39
CA GLY A 706 5.66 45.25 -6.53
C GLY A 706 4.16 45.02 -6.69
N ASN A 707 3.60 44.02 -6.05
CA ASN A 707 2.19 43.59 -6.13
C ASN A 707 1.74 43.26 -7.58
N LYS A 708 2.64 42.57 -8.30
CA LYS A 708 2.38 42.00 -9.62
C LYS A 708 2.53 40.52 -9.60
N THR A 709 1.67 39.82 -10.31
CA THR A 709 1.78 38.36 -10.46
C THR A 709 3.06 37.95 -11.18
N THR A 710 3.58 36.79 -10.84
CA THR A 710 4.73 36.15 -11.47
C THR A 710 4.34 34.93 -12.35
N VAL A 711 3.06 34.72 -12.58
CA VAL A 711 2.53 33.61 -13.39
C VAL A 711 3.18 33.56 -14.78
N ASP A 712 3.41 34.71 -15.41
CA ASP A 712 4.03 34.82 -16.73
C ASP A 712 5.51 34.33 -16.77
N LEU A 713 6.14 34.15 -15.62
CA LEU A 713 7.50 33.60 -15.52
C LEU A 713 7.53 32.06 -15.59
N PHE A 714 6.37 31.42 -15.45
CA PHE A 714 6.27 29.98 -15.64
C PHE A 714 6.20 29.65 -17.14
N ASN A 715 7.30 29.17 -17.67
CA ASN A 715 7.39 28.86 -19.08
C ASN A 715 7.23 27.36 -19.35
N SER A 716 6.03 26.96 -19.75
CA SER A 716 5.73 25.62 -20.23
C SER A 716 5.02 25.71 -21.58
N PRO A 717 5.59 25.17 -22.68
CA PRO A 717 4.94 25.19 -24.00
C PRO A 717 3.54 24.59 -24.01
N SER A 718 3.31 23.54 -23.25
CA SER A 718 2.00 22.90 -23.13
C SER A 718 0.98 23.76 -22.41
N TYR A 719 1.39 24.49 -21.36
CA TYR A 719 0.52 25.44 -20.69
C TYR A 719 0.11 26.58 -21.62
N GLN A 720 1.06 27.09 -22.41
CA GLN A 720 0.79 28.16 -23.39
C GLN A 720 -0.10 27.68 -24.54
N ALA A 721 -0.13 26.42 -24.86
CA ALA A 721 -1.01 25.85 -25.90
C ALA A 721 -2.45 25.65 -25.42
N LEU A 722 -2.70 25.58 -24.11
CA LEU A 722 -4.04 25.42 -23.52
C LEU A 722 -4.73 26.75 -23.21
N TYR A 723 -4.01 27.86 -23.14
CA TYR A 723 -4.48 29.22 -22.84
C TYR A 723 -4.02 30.22 -23.91
#